data_0cc791363d04054ff13a71ec74296b80
#
_entry.id   0cc791363d04054ff13a71ec74296b80
#
_cell.length_a   1.000
_cell.length_b   1.000
_cell.length_c   1.000
_cell.angle_alpha   90.00
_cell.angle_beta   90.00
_cell.angle_gamma   90.00
#
_symmetry.space_group_name_H-M   'P 1'
#
loop_
_entity.id
_entity.type
_entity.pdbx_description
1 polymer ?
#
loop_
_entity_poly.entity_id
_entity_poly.type
_entity_poly.pdbx_seq_one_letter_code
_entity_poly.pdbx_strand_id
1 'polypeptide(L)'
;MNKKIIKNNIVTNKVTENQIVKKEQESRIHFVATQPIKTVLDSLETTLIGLDTENVSKHRHKYGTNKITKEKKKSLFSRIADAFVNPFTIILFCLALVSCVTDMILPYFSLFGSNPDEFNCLTVVIIVTMVVISGTLRFVQESRSGDAAEKLLDMITTTCTVTRKEEGKQEIKLDEVVVGDIVYLSAGDMIPADVRILEAKDLFVSQASLTGESEPIEKLGNIQEKNENITEYNNITFMGSNVISGTATAVVVSVGDSTLFGKMAASVAEEAVETSFTKGVNAVSWVLIRFMLILVPIVFFVNGITKGDWLNAFLFGISIAVGLTPEMLPMIVTTCLAKGAVAMSKKQTIVKNLNSIQNFGAIDVLCTDKTGTLTQDKVVLEYHLNVNGDEDMRVLRHAYLNSYFQTGYKNLMDLAIIEKTEEAENQNRELTDLSEHYKKVDEIPFDFNRRRLSTVVEDINGKTQMVTKGAIEEMLSICSYVECDGKVQELTDSLRRRIIKTVDELSDKGFRVLGIAQKSNPSPVGTFGVKDECDMVLLGYLAFLDPPKESTAYAIRALKEYGIATKILTGDNEKVTRTVCKQVGLEVRNMLLGSDINHMSDEELAKVAETTDVFAKLTPDQKSRIVTVLRENGHTVGFMGDGINDASAMKCADIGISVDTAVDVAKESADIVLLEKDLMVLEEGIVEGRKTYANMIKYIKMTASSNFGNMFSVLAASALLPFLPMMSIHLLCLNLIYDLSCTAIPWDNVDEEFIKVPRKWDASSVGKFMIWMGPVSSIFDFTTYIFMYFVFCPIFVSHGVLYNDLASVYSGAELIQMQFNYIAMFQAGWFVESMWSQTLVIHMIRTPKLPFIESRASLPVSLLTFAGIFILTIIPFTPIGTILGFVSLPGAYFAYLIPCIIAYMLLATSIKKAYVRHFGELL
;
A
#
# COMPACT_ATOMS: atom_id res chain seq x y z
N MET A 1 -41.04 17.18 -6.04
CA MET A 1 -40.57 18.35 -6.81
C MET A 1 -39.63 19.25 -5.99
N ASN A 2 -39.87 19.54 -4.72
CA ASN A 2 -38.99 20.39 -3.93
C ASN A 2 -37.56 19.86 -3.63
N LYS A 3 -37.35 18.57 -3.52
CA LYS A 3 -35.97 18.00 -3.30
C LYS A 3 -35.04 18.12 -4.50
N LYS A 4 -35.58 18.13 -5.72
CA LYS A 4 -34.80 18.33 -6.97
C LYS A 4 -34.39 19.80 -7.15
N ILE A 5 -35.23 20.74 -6.73
CA ILE A 5 -34.95 22.17 -6.81
C ILE A 5 -33.87 22.57 -5.77
N ILE A 6 -33.91 22.03 -4.57
CA ILE A 6 -32.90 22.28 -3.51
C ILE A 6 -31.54 21.67 -3.90
N LYS A 7 -31.53 20.48 -4.51
CA LYS A 7 -30.30 19.84 -4.99
C LYS A 7 -29.69 20.61 -6.16
N ASN A 8 -30.51 21.11 -7.11
CA ASN A 8 -30.04 21.93 -8.23
C ASN A 8 -29.52 23.30 -7.76
N ASN A 9 -30.14 23.93 -6.76
CA ASN A 9 -29.64 25.21 -6.23
C ASN A 9 -28.34 25.07 -5.42
N ILE A 10 -28.13 23.95 -4.73
CA ILE A 10 -26.87 23.67 -4.03
C ILE A 10 -25.75 23.36 -5.04
N VAL A 11 -26.05 22.64 -6.10
CA VAL A 11 -25.08 22.35 -7.19
C VAL A 11 -24.73 23.62 -7.97
N THR A 12 -25.71 24.47 -8.30
CA THR A 12 -25.46 25.74 -9.00
C THR A 12 -24.68 26.74 -8.14
N ASN A 13 -24.94 26.84 -6.83
CA ASN A 13 -24.13 27.69 -5.94
C ASN A 13 -22.69 27.20 -5.80
N LYS A 14 -22.46 25.88 -5.67
CA LYS A 14 -21.11 25.31 -5.63
C LYS A 14 -20.35 25.52 -6.93
N VAL A 15 -21.00 25.37 -8.08
CA VAL A 15 -20.37 25.62 -9.40
C VAL A 15 -19.98 27.09 -9.54
N THR A 16 -20.80 28.04 -9.04
CA THR A 16 -20.51 29.47 -9.10
C THR A 16 -19.39 29.86 -8.11
N GLU A 17 -19.37 29.32 -6.90
CA GLU A 17 -18.26 29.52 -5.93
C GLU A 17 -16.94 28.98 -6.48
N ASN A 18 -16.92 27.76 -7.01
CA ASN A 18 -15.73 27.18 -7.62
C ASN A 18 -15.21 28.00 -8.82
N GLN A 19 -16.10 28.57 -9.63
CA GLN A 19 -15.70 29.43 -10.74
C GLN A 19 -15.10 30.77 -10.28
N ILE A 20 -15.61 31.36 -9.21
CA ILE A 20 -15.09 32.61 -8.63
C ILE A 20 -13.69 32.36 -8.05
N VAL A 21 -13.52 31.31 -7.24
CA VAL A 21 -12.24 30.94 -6.62
C VAL A 21 -11.18 30.57 -7.69
N LYS A 22 -11.59 29.93 -8.79
CA LYS A 22 -10.68 29.63 -9.92
C LYS A 22 -10.19 30.92 -10.59
N LYS A 23 -11.08 31.88 -10.86
CA LYS A 23 -10.70 33.18 -11.44
C LYS A 23 -9.78 34.01 -10.54
N GLU A 24 -9.98 33.98 -9.23
CA GLU A 24 -9.10 34.71 -8.28
C GLU A 24 -7.69 34.16 -8.27
N GLN A 25 -7.51 32.85 -8.31
CA GLN A 25 -6.19 32.24 -8.36
C GLN A 25 -5.49 32.47 -9.70
N GLU A 26 -6.19 32.26 -10.81
CA GLU A 26 -5.64 32.56 -12.15
C GLU A 26 -5.17 34.02 -12.20
N SER A 27 -5.97 34.94 -11.66
CA SER A 27 -5.60 36.36 -11.55
C SER A 27 -4.33 36.57 -10.69
N ARG A 28 -4.19 35.81 -9.58
CA ARG A 28 -3.00 35.89 -8.71
C ARG A 28 -1.76 35.35 -9.41
N ILE A 29 -1.85 34.21 -10.10
CA ILE A 29 -0.74 33.63 -10.85
C ILE A 29 -0.34 34.56 -12.00
N HIS A 30 -1.30 35.12 -12.76
CA HIS A 30 -1.05 36.10 -13.79
C HIS A 30 -0.33 37.34 -13.24
N PHE A 31 -0.78 37.86 -12.09
CA PHE A 31 -0.14 39.00 -11.44
C PHE A 31 1.30 38.68 -11.09
N VAL A 32 1.55 37.56 -10.41
CA VAL A 32 2.89 37.19 -9.93
C VAL A 32 3.84 36.87 -11.10
N ALA A 33 3.34 36.33 -12.22
CA ALA A 33 4.16 36.03 -13.40
C ALA A 33 4.59 37.30 -14.17
N THR A 34 3.72 38.33 -14.21
CA THR A 34 3.89 39.51 -15.06
C THR A 34 4.54 40.70 -14.32
N GLN A 35 4.58 40.67 -12.98
CA GLN A 35 5.16 41.81 -12.20
C GLN A 35 6.62 41.59 -11.86
N PRO A 36 7.38 42.71 -11.64
CA PRO A 36 8.75 42.65 -11.15
C PRO A 36 8.85 41.95 -9.78
N ILE A 37 9.95 41.25 -9.54
CA ILE A 37 10.23 40.50 -8.29
C ILE A 37 9.94 41.33 -7.04
N LYS A 38 10.39 42.58 -7.00
CA LYS A 38 10.19 43.48 -5.84
C LYS A 38 8.69 43.70 -5.56
N THR A 39 7.88 43.94 -6.60
CA THR A 39 6.43 44.13 -6.47
C THR A 39 5.75 42.85 -5.98
N VAL A 40 6.24 41.69 -6.45
CA VAL A 40 5.73 40.37 -6.00
C VAL A 40 6.02 40.15 -4.51
N LEU A 41 7.29 40.37 -4.08
CA LEU A 41 7.67 40.22 -2.68
C LEU A 41 6.90 41.17 -1.77
N ASP A 42 6.74 42.45 -2.18
CA ASP A 42 5.93 43.43 -1.43
C ASP A 42 4.45 42.98 -1.31
N SER A 43 3.88 42.45 -2.37
CA SER A 43 2.47 41.93 -2.36
C SER A 43 2.28 40.69 -1.48
N LEU A 44 3.32 39.91 -1.26
CA LEU A 44 3.36 38.71 -0.41
C LEU A 44 3.86 39.03 1.01
N GLU A 45 4.07 40.30 1.34
CA GLU A 45 4.55 40.76 2.64
C GLU A 45 5.84 40.04 3.09
N THR A 46 6.78 39.78 2.13
CA THR A 46 8.02 39.03 2.36
C THR A 46 9.25 39.73 1.77
N THR A 47 10.44 39.21 2.05
CA THR A 47 11.73 39.71 1.54
C THR A 47 12.59 38.57 1.00
N LEU A 48 13.70 38.86 0.31
CA LEU A 48 14.66 37.85 -0.16
C LEU A 48 15.29 37.03 0.97
N ILE A 49 15.31 37.55 2.20
CA ILE A 49 15.79 36.85 3.41
C ILE A 49 14.65 36.10 4.14
N GLY A 50 13.44 36.03 3.54
CA GLY A 50 12.29 35.31 4.04
C GLY A 50 11.40 36.08 5.03
N LEU A 51 10.43 35.37 5.59
CA LEU A 51 9.48 35.85 6.59
C LEU A 51 10.08 35.81 8.00
N ASP A 52 9.62 36.67 8.90
CA ASP A 52 9.83 36.55 10.34
C ASP A 52 8.78 35.61 10.98
N THR A 53 9.04 35.16 12.21
CA THR A 53 8.21 34.16 12.91
C THR A 53 6.76 34.65 13.13
N GLU A 54 6.56 35.95 13.32
CA GLU A 54 5.22 36.53 13.51
C GLU A 54 4.42 36.48 12.19
N ASN A 55 5.06 36.86 11.07
CA ASN A 55 4.42 36.81 9.76
C ASN A 55 4.17 35.38 9.27
N VAL A 56 5.02 34.41 9.60
CA VAL A 56 4.75 32.97 9.34
C VAL A 56 3.42 32.57 9.99
N SER A 57 3.19 32.94 11.26
CA SER A 57 1.95 32.63 11.96
C SER A 57 0.74 33.34 11.35
N LYS A 58 0.86 34.61 10.98
CA LYS A 58 -0.18 35.37 10.29
C LYS A 58 -0.54 34.78 8.92
N HIS A 59 0.48 34.41 8.13
CA HIS A 59 0.27 33.81 6.80
C HIS A 59 -0.36 32.43 6.90
N ARG A 60 0.02 31.64 7.91
CA ARG A 60 -0.62 30.33 8.18
C ARG A 60 -2.11 30.49 8.50
N HIS A 61 -2.49 31.50 9.29
CA HIS A 61 -3.89 31.81 9.57
C HIS A 61 -4.65 32.35 8.36
N LYS A 62 -4.00 33.19 7.53
CA LYS A 62 -4.63 33.86 6.38
C LYS A 62 -4.80 32.92 5.17
N TYR A 63 -3.80 32.08 4.86
CA TYR A 63 -3.73 31.28 3.64
C TYR A 63 -3.91 29.77 3.89
N GLY A 64 -3.92 29.31 5.14
CA GLY A 64 -4.02 27.92 5.53
C GLY A 64 -2.65 27.20 5.59
N THR A 65 -2.71 25.90 5.82
CA THR A 65 -1.54 25.00 5.83
C THR A 65 -1.31 24.41 4.44
N ASN A 66 -0.09 23.99 4.14
CA ASN A 66 0.25 23.37 2.86
C ASN A 66 -0.16 21.88 2.81
N LYS A 67 -1.40 21.59 3.21
CA LYS A 67 -2.00 20.24 3.15
C LYS A 67 -3.07 20.21 2.07
N ILE A 68 -3.04 19.16 1.24
CA ILE A 68 -4.11 18.88 0.29
C ILE A 68 -5.14 18.01 1.01
N THR A 69 -6.37 18.46 1.03
CA THR A 69 -7.48 17.71 1.63
C THR A 69 -7.91 16.59 0.68
N LYS A 70 -7.29 15.43 0.79
CA LYS A 70 -7.59 14.25 -0.05
C LYS A 70 -9.03 13.75 0.12
N GLU A 71 -9.60 13.85 1.33
CA GLU A 71 -11.01 13.59 1.64
C GLU A 71 -11.42 14.45 2.85
N LYS A 72 -12.65 14.99 2.83
CA LYS A 72 -13.22 15.57 4.06
C LYS A 72 -13.34 14.45 5.08
N LYS A 73 -12.63 14.55 6.22
CA LYS A 73 -12.81 13.62 7.34
C LYS A 73 -14.29 13.45 7.58
N LYS A 74 -14.81 12.23 7.42
CA LYS A 74 -16.21 11.95 7.73
C LYS A 74 -16.50 12.37 9.16
N SER A 75 -17.56 13.14 9.37
CA SER A 75 -17.95 13.53 10.72
C SER A 75 -18.22 12.29 11.58
N LEU A 76 -18.08 12.42 12.91
CA LEU A 76 -18.38 11.32 13.82
C LEU A 76 -19.79 10.76 13.58
N PHE A 77 -20.76 11.63 13.31
CA PHE A 77 -22.13 11.26 13.01
C PHE A 77 -22.24 10.45 11.69
N SER A 78 -21.50 10.84 10.65
CA SER A 78 -21.45 10.09 9.40
C SER A 78 -20.81 8.70 9.59
N ARG A 79 -19.73 8.59 10.37
CA ARG A 79 -19.11 7.30 10.70
C ARG A 79 -20.07 6.38 11.45
N ILE A 80 -20.80 6.91 12.42
CA ILE A 80 -21.84 6.15 13.13
C ILE A 80 -22.95 5.76 12.15
N ALA A 81 -23.45 6.67 11.33
CA ALA A 81 -24.48 6.35 10.35
C ALA A 81 -24.04 5.26 9.36
N ASP A 82 -22.84 5.34 8.84
CA ASP A 82 -22.27 4.32 7.92
C ASP A 82 -22.13 2.95 8.61
N ALA A 83 -21.79 2.93 9.90
CA ALA A 83 -21.69 1.69 10.68
C ALA A 83 -23.05 1.03 10.94
N PHE A 84 -24.10 1.84 11.16
CA PHE A 84 -25.44 1.37 11.50
C PHE A 84 -26.39 1.29 10.30
N VAL A 85 -26.11 1.94 9.16
CA VAL A 85 -26.95 1.92 7.95
C VAL A 85 -26.20 1.19 6.84
N ASN A 86 -26.33 -0.11 6.82
CA ASN A 86 -25.77 -0.97 5.76
C ASN A 86 -26.87 -1.94 5.29
N PRO A 87 -26.70 -2.63 4.15
CA PRO A 87 -27.71 -3.53 3.60
C PRO A 87 -28.22 -4.56 4.60
N PHE A 88 -27.36 -5.07 5.47
CA PHE A 88 -27.72 -6.05 6.49
C PHE A 88 -28.53 -5.44 7.61
N THR A 89 -28.13 -4.36 8.22
CA THR A 89 -28.91 -3.73 9.28
C THR A 89 -30.27 -3.29 8.75
N ILE A 90 -30.37 -2.90 7.47
CA ILE A 90 -31.65 -2.61 6.83
C ILE A 90 -32.55 -3.87 6.80
N ILE A 91 -32.00 -5.03 6.45
CA ILE A 91 -32.76 -6.29 6.45
C ILE A 91 -33.18 -6.66 7.89
N LEU A 92 -32.27 -6.50 8.87
CA LEU A 92 -32.61 -6.71 10.28
C LEU A 92 -33.69 -5.74 10.76
N PHE A 93 -33.65 -4.47 10.36
CA PHE A 93 -34.72 -3.52 10.66
C PHE A 93 -36.03 -3.91 9.99
N CYS A 94 -36.01 -4.40 8.76
CA CYS A 94 -37.22 -4.93 8.10
C CYS A 94 -37.78 -6.13 8.89
N LEU A 95 -36.89 -7.04 9.33
CA LEU A 95 -37.29 -8.20 10.14
C LEU A 95 -37.87 -7.77 11.49
N ALA A 96 -37.21 -6.82 12.19
CA ALA A 96 -37.68 -6.24 13.44
C ALA A 96 -39.06 -5.57 13.28
N LEU A 97 -39.25 -4.85 12.17
CA LEU A 97 -40.53 -4.20 11.87
C LEU A 97 -41.64 -5.22 11.62
N VAL A 98 -41.36 -6.29 10.86
CA VAL A 98 -42.34 -7.36 10.61
C VAL A 98 -42.63 -8.08 11.93
N SER A 99 -41.64 -8.49 12.73
CA SER A 99 -41.86 -9.09 14.05
C SER A 99 -42.57 -8.13 15.01
N CYS A 100 -42.32 -6.83 14.95
CA CYS A 100 -43.07 -5.86 15.73
C CYS A 100 -44.56 -5.85 15.36
N VAL A 101 -44.88 -5.98 14.07
CA VAL A 101 -46.27 -6.08 13.62
C VAL A 101 -46.90 -7.42 14.05
N THR A 102 -46.21 -8.54 13.78
CA THR A 102 -46.76 -9.89 14.03
C THR A 102 -46.84 -10.26 15.48
N ASP A 103 -45.80 -9.97 16.26
CA ASP A 103 -45.63 -10.48 17.62
C ASP A 103 -46.10 -9.48 18.69
N MET A 104 -46.23 -8.17 18.31
CA MET A 104 -46.62 -7.12 19.25
C MET A 104 -47.93 -6.44 18.84
N ILE A 105 -48.05 -5.93 17.60
CA ILE A 105 -49.19 -5.08 17.21
C ILE A 105 -50.46 -5.95 17.00
N LEU A 106 -50.36 -7.03 16.22
CA LEU A 106 -51.53 -7.89 15.94
C LEU A 106 -52.10 -8.54 17.24
N PRO A 107 -51.27 -9.13 18.14
CA PRO A 107 -51.77 -9.63 19.41
C PRO A 107 -52.35 -8.57 20.32
N TYR A 108 -51.66 -7.40 20.44
CA TYR A 108 -52.13 -6.32 21.33
C TYR A 108 -53.51 -5.80 20.93
N PHE A 109 -53.78 -5.67 19.63
CA PHE A 109 -55.05 -5.18 19.14
C PHE A 109 -56.04 -6.29 18.78
N SER A 110 -55.68 -7.58 19.01
CA SER A 110 -56.47 -8.77 18.65
C SER A 110 -56.95 -8.75 17.20
N LEU A 111 -56.09 -8.31 16.27
CA LEU A 111 -56.40 -8.21 14.86
C LEU A 111 -56.11 -9.53 14.13
N PHE A 112 -56.91 -9.83 13.08
CA PHE A 112 -56.77 -11.02 12.23
C PHE A 112 -56.83 -12.37 13.00
N GLY A 113 -57.48 -12.42 14.18
CA GLY A 113 -57.66 -13.64 14.98
C GLY A 113 -56.51 -13.97 15.94
N SER A 114 -55.56 -13.05 16.14
CA SER A 114 -54.51 -13.20 17.14
C SER A 114 -55.02 -12.97 18.56
N ASN A 115 -54.48 -13.70 19.55
CA ASN A 115 -54.84 -13.58 20.95
C ASN A 115 -53.92 -12.62 21.72
N PRO A 116 -54.40 -11.85 22.67
CA PRO A 116 -53.55 -10.94 23.51
C PRO A 116 -52.47 -11.70 24.30
N ASP A 117 -52.68 -12.94 24.61
CA ASP A 117 -51.73 -13.80 25.33
C ASP A 117 -50.50 -14.18 24.46
N GLU A 118 -50.56 -14.00 23.14
CA GLU A 118 -49.48 -14.23 22.19
C GLU A 118 -48.52 -13.03 22.10
N PHE A 119 -48.75 -11.93 22.84
CA PHE A 119 -47.91 -10.74 22.83
C PHE A 119 -46.47 -11.05 23.28
N ASN A 120 -45.51 -10.85 22.39
CA ASN A 120 -44.11 -11.13 22.65
C ASN A 120 -43.22 -10.03 22.07
N CYS A 121 -42.60 -9.21 22.93
CA CYS A 121 -41.67 -8.18 22.50
C CYS A 121 -40.19 -8.66 22.35
N LEU A 122 -39.94 -9.91 22.77
CA LEU A 122 -38.59 -10.42 22.95
C LEU A 122 -37.82 -10.55 21.65
N THR A 123 -38.46 -11.05 20.59
CA THR A 123 -37.83 -11.17 19.26
C THR A 123 -37.34 -9.84 18.76
N VAL A 124 -38.16 -8.81 18.88
CA VAL A 124 -37.80 -7.42 18.48
C VAL A 124 -36.64 -6.89 19.33
N VAL A 125 -36.69 -7.10 20.66
CA VAL A 125 -35.59 -6.67 21.56
C VAL A 125 -34.27 -7.34 21.21
N ILE A 126 -34.29 -8.63 20.92
CA ILE A 126 -33.08 -9.37 20.56
C ILE A 126 -32.53 -8.87 19.23
N ILE A 127 -33.38 -8.70 18.19
CA ILE A 127 -32.93 -8.17 16.89
C ILE A 127 -32.32 -6.77 17.03
N VAL A 128 -32.98 -5.89 17.80
CA VAL A 128 -32.44 -4.53 18.06
C VAL A 128 -31.11 -4.60 18.81
N THR A 129 -31.00 -5.46 19.82
CA THR A 129 -29.74 -5.69 20.55
C THR A 129 -28.63 -6.16 19.62
N MET A 130 -28.92 -7.08 18.70
CA MET A 130 -27.97 -7.54 17.69
C MET A 130 -27.51 -6.41 16.76
N VAL A 131 -28.43 -5.57 16.29
CA VAL A 131 -28.09 -4.40 15.47
C VAL A 131 -27.16 -3.46 16.24
N VAL A 132 -27.43 -3.22 17.53
CA VAL A 132 -26.58 -2.36 18.37
C VAL A 132 -25.19 -2.97 18.58
N ILE A 133 -25.10 -4.27 18.88
CA ILE A 133 -23.83 -4.97 19.07
C ILE A 133 -23.01 -4.94 17.76
N SER A 134 -23.61 -5.35 16.63
CA SER A 134 -22.96 -5.40 15.33
C SER A 134 -22.50 -4.01 14.87
N GLY A 135 -23.39 -2.99 14.96
CA GLY A 135 -23.08 -1.62 14.59
C GLY A 135 -21.97 -1.01 15.47
N THR A 136 -22.01 -1.26 16.78
CA THR A 136 -20.97 -0.79 17.71
C THR A 136 -19.62 -1.45 17.42
N LEU A 137 -19.60 -2.76 17.21
CA LEU A 137 -18.40 -3.51 16.89
C LEU A 137 -17.76 -2.98 15.61
N ARG A 138 -18.58 -2.80 14.57
CA ARG A 138 -18.14 -2.25 13.29
C ARG A 138 -17.58 -0.82 13.45
N PHE A 139 -18.29 0.06 14.13
CA PHE A 139 -17.85 1.42 14.40
C PHE A 139 -16.48 1.46 15.11
N VAL A 140 -16.31 0.67 16.18
CA VAL A 140 -15.06 0.61 16.95
C VAL A 140 -13.90 0.09 16.10
N GLN A 141 -14.12 -0.96 15.29
CA GLN A 141 -13.07 -1.53 14.46
C GLN A 141 -12.70 -0.62 13.28
N GLU A 142 -13.68 -0.04 12.57
CA GLU A 142 -13.41 0.90 11.47
C GLU A 142 -12.68 2.16 11.98
N SER A 143 -13.07 2.69 13.15
CA SER A 143 -12.39 3.83 13.75
C SER A 143 -10.94 3.50 14.12
N ARG A 144 -10.71 2.37 14.81
CA ARG A 144 -9.34 1.96 15.18
C ARG A 144 -8.45 1.69 13.96
N SER A 145 -8.98 1.06 12.92
CA SER A 145 -8.23 0.79 11.68
C SER A 145 -7.89 2.08 10.94
N GLY A 146 -8.82 3.03 10.85
CA GLY A 146 -8.59 4.33 10.23
C GLY A 146 -7.55 5.18 10.97
N ASP A 147 -7.67 5.26 12.31
CA ASP A 147 -6.72 6.02 13.15
C ASP A 147 -5.30 5.40 13.11
N ALA A 148 -5.18 4.07 12.99
CA ALA A 148 -3.88 3.41 12.85
C ALA A 148 -3.23 3.72 11.50
N ALA A 149 -4.00 3.69 10.40
CA ALA A 149 -3.50 4.02 9.07
C ALA A 149 -3.04 5.48 8.98
N GLU A 150 -3.80 6.43 9.55
CA GLU A 150 -3.44 7.85 9.57
C GLU A 150 -2.11 8.08 10.32
N LYS A 151 -1.94 7.47 11.50
CA LYS A 151 -0.69 7.58 12.27
C LYS A 151 0.54 7.03 11.54
N LEU A 152 0.37 6.01 10.71
CA LEU A 152 1.48 5.45 9.91
C LEU A 152 1.91 6.40 8.81
N LEU A 153 0.96 7.08 8.15
CA LEU A 153 1.27 8.08 7.13
C LEU A 153 2.00 9.29 7.71
N ASP A 154 1.70 9.68 8.95
CA ASP A 154 2.38 10.78 9.65
C ASP A 154 3.86 10.47 9.99
N MET A 155 4.30 9.22 9.88
CA MET A 155 5.71 8.82 10.07
C MET A 155 6.58 9.11 8.85
N ILE A 156 5.98 9.28 7.67
CA ILE A 156 6.71 9.65 6.44
C ILE A 156 6.72 11.17 6.36
N THR A 157 7.87 11.78 6.51
CA THR A 157 8.04 13.23 6.42
C THR A 157 8.71 13.60 5.10
N THR A 158 8.01 14.35 4.27
CA THR A 158 8.63 15.07 3.15
C THR A 158 9.00 16.46 3.64
N THR A 159 10.23 16.88 3.39
CA THR A 159 10.79 18.15 3.85
C THR A 159 11.13 19.05 2.66
N CYS A 160 11.33 20.34 2.88
CA CYS A 160 11.87 21.25 1.90
C CYS A 160 12.75 22.29 2.57
N THR A 161 13.73 22.81 1.84
CA THR A 161 14.65 23.84 2.32
C THR A 161 14.05 25.22 2.12
N VAL A 162 13.89 25.97 3.22
CA VAL A 162 13.39 27.36 3.19
C VAL A 162 14.36 28.30 3.87
N THR A 163 14.25 29.60 3.55
CA THR A 163 14.92 30.67 4.31
C THR A 163 13.89 31.51 5.02
N ARG A 164 14.09 31.68 6.33
CA ARG A 164 13.34 32.59 7.21
C ARG A 164 14.29 33.55 7.90
N LYS A 165 13.81 34.77 8.17
CA LYS A 165 14.66 35.91 8.59
C LYS A 165 15.44 35.66 9.88
N GLU A 166 14.84 35.01 10.86
CA GLU A 166 15.43 34.78 12.18
C GLU A 166 16.26 33.51 12.26
N GLU A 167 15.86 32.48 11.52
CA GLU A 167 16.38 31.09 11.58
C GLU A 167 17.37 30.81 10.44
N GLY A 168 17.40 31.67 9.39
CA GLY A 168 18.24 31.50 8.21
C GLY A 168 17.73 30.37 7.31
N LYS A 169 18.65 29.70 6.63
CA LYS A 169 18.35 28.55 5.76
C LYS A 169 18.16 27.30 6.62
N GLN A 170 16.99 26.67 6.51
CA GLN A 170 16.61 25.49 7.30
C GLN A 170 15.74 24.52 6.51
N GLU A 171 15.73 23.29 6.95
CA GLU A 171 14.84 22.25 6.43
C GLU A 171 13.58 22.17 7.29
N ILE A 172 12.41 22.31 6.66
CA ILE A 172 11.08 22.22 7.34
C ILE A 172 10.21 21.17 6.68
N LYS A 173 9.19 20.69 7.40
CA LYS A 173 8.19 19.80 6.84
C LYS A 173 7.38 20.51 5.77
N LEU A 174 7.00 19.77 4.72
CA LEU A 174 6.26 20.31 3.58
C LEU A 174 4.95 20.99 4.01
N ASP A 175 4.26 20.47 5.02
CA ASP A 175 2.99 21.01 5.52
C ASP A 175 3.17 22.31 6.36
N GLU A 176 4.41 22.64 6.75
CA GLU A 176 4.75 23.86 7.48
C GLU A 176 5.07 25.05 6.56
N VAL A 177 5.18 24.82 5.25
CA VAL A 177 5.39 25.88 4.24
C VAL A 177 4.19 26.81 4.21
N VAL A 178 4.48 28.11 4.14
CA VAL A 178 3.46 29.17 4.05
C VAL A 178 3.69 30.07 2.85
N VAL A 179 2.66 30.76 2.40
CA VAL A 179 2.76 31.80 1.35
C VAL A 179 3.76 32.87 1.79
N GLY A 180 4.73 33.17 0.92
CA GLY A 180 5.79 34.15 1.18
C GLY A 180 7.10 33.53 1.68
N ASP A 181 7.16 32.23 2.00
CA ASP A 181 8.43 31.54 2.26
C ASP A 181 9.33 31.57 1.02
N ILE A 182 10.65 31.73 1.22
CA ILE A 182 11.66 31.59 0.18
C ILE A 182 12.16 30.15 0.20
N VAL A 183 11.92 29.42 -0.90
CA VAL A 183 12.31 28.01 -1.04
C VAL A 183 13.51 27.86 -1.96
N TYR A 184 14.37 26.88 -1.67
CA TYR A 184 15.46 26.44 -2.53
C TYR A 184 15.08 25.13 -3.20
N LEU A 185 15.31 25.05 -4.49
CA LEU A 185 15.01 23.92 -5.35
C LEU A 185 16.28 23.38 -5.98
N SER A 186 16.45 22.07 -5.98
CA SER A 186 17.57 21.36 -6.60
C SER A 186 17.09 20.09 -7.30
N ALA A 187 17.91 19.53 -8.17
CA ALA A 187 17.57 18.29 -8.89
C ALA A 187 17.14 17.18 -7.90
N GLY A 188 15.97 16.61 -8.12
CA GLY A 188 15.37 15.58 -7.26
C GLY A 188 14.28 16.08 -6.33
N ASP A 189 14.20 17.40 -6.10
CA ASP A 189 13.17 17.96 -5.22
C ASP A 189 11.80 17.96 -5.90
N MET A 190 10.78 17.72 -5.11
CA MET A 190 9.40 18.00 -5.48
C MET A 190 9.09 19.48 -5.19
N ILE A 191 8.41 20.14 -6.11
CA ILE A 191 7.96 21.52 -5.90
C ILE A 191 6.93 21.55 -4.76
N PRO A 192 7.25 22.22 -3.63
CA PRO A 192 6.49 22.09 -2.40
C PRO A 192 5.12 22.78 -2.43
N ALA A 193 4.97 23.78 -3.30
CA ALA A 193 3.79 24.65 -3.42
C ALA A 193 3.79 25.33 -4.80
N ASP A 194 2.77 26.12 -5.16
CA ASP A 194 2.90 26.94 -6.37
C ASP A 194 3.88 28.10 -6.07
N VAL A 195 4.96 28.18 -6.83
CA VAL A 195 6.06 29.13 -6.56
C VAL A 195 6.41 29.96 -7.77
N ARG A 196 6.85 31.21 -7.51
CA ARG A 196 7.43 32.12 -8.48
C ARG A 196 8.97 32.04 -8.39
N ILE A 197 9.61 31.68 -9.48
CA ILE A 197 11.08 31.64 -9.57
C ILE A 197 11.63 33.05 -9.45
N LEU A 198 12.55 33.27 -8.53
CA LEU A 198 13.28 34.51 -8.33
C LEU A 198 14.60 34.47 -9.09
N GLU A 199 15.32 33.36 -8.94
CA GLU A 199 16.59 33.09 -9.60
C GLU A 199 16.69 31.64 -9.96
N ALA A 200 17.11 31.29 -11.17
CA ALA A 200 17.27 29.93 -11.63
C ALA A 200 18.55 29.77 -12.42
N LYS A 201 19.19 28.60 -12.31
CA LYS A 201 20.31 28.20 -13.09
C LYS A 201 20.12 26.84 -13.70
N ASP A 202 19.97 26.78 -15.03
CA ASP A 202 19.72 25.59 -15.84
C ASP A 202 18.59 24.70 -15.23
N LEU A 203 17.52 25.37 -14.73
CA LEU A 203 16.41 24.73 -14.08
C LEU A 203 15.45 24.11 -15.09
N PHE A 204 15.36 22.79 -15.12
CA PHE A 204 14.38 22.03 -15.87
C PHE A 204 13.41 21.32 -14.93
N VAL A 205 12.11 21.50 -15.18
CA VAL A 205 11.03 20.97 -14.34
C VAL A 205 10.11 20.11 -15.17
N SER A 206 9.82 18.90 -14.70
CA SER A 206 8.77 18.05 -15.26
C SER A 206 7.42 18.44 -14.67
N GLN A 207 6.48 18.79 -15.55
CA GLN A 207 5.09 19.08 -15.19
C GLN A 207 4.13 17.97 -15.64
N ALA A 208 4.64 16.75 -15.90
CA ALA A 208 3.87 15.63 -16.42
C ALA A 208 2.63 15.28 -15.57
N SER A 209 2.70 15.47 -14.25
CA SER A 209 1.58 15.25 -13.32
C SER A 209 0.42 16.26 -13.52
N LEU A 210 0.66 17.39 -14.13
CA LEU A 210 -0.31 18.46 -14.34
C LEU A 210 -0.78 18.57 -15.81
N THR A 211 0.17 18.46 -16.74
CA THR A 211 -0.09 18.65 -18.18
C THR A 211 -0.20 17.36 -18.95
N GLY A 212 0.31 16.24 -18.40
CA GLY A 212 0.43 14.96 -19.10
C GLY A 212 1.62 14.90 -20.08
N GLU A 213 2.36 16.00 -20.27
CA GLU A 213 3.52 16.06 -21.16
C GLU A 213 4.81 15.67 -20.41
N SER A 214 5.57 14.75 -20.98
CA SER A 214 6.76 14.18 -20.32
C SER A 214 8.03 15.02 -20.52
N GLU A 215 8.05 15.96 -21.48
CA GLU A 215 9.23 16.76 -21.75
C GLU A 215 9.47 17.80 -20.64
N PRO A 216 10.69 17.87 -20.06
CA PRO A 216 11.03 18.87 -19.07
C PRO A 216 11.04 20.29 -19.67
N ILE A 217 10.47 21.23 -18.94
CA ILE A 217 10.34 22.64 -19.35
C ILE A 217 11.41 23.47 -18.62
N GLU A 218 12.17 24.27 -19.35
CA GLU A 218 13.11 25.23 -18.78
C GLU A 218 12.37 26.35 -18.05
N LYS A 219 12.77 26.61 -16.80
CA LYS A 219 12.19 27.67 -15.96
C LYS A 219 13.22 28.74 -15.62
N LEU A 220 12.78 30.00 -15.76
CA LEU A 220 13.64 31.19 -15.65
C LEU A 220 13.06 32.22 -14.67
N GLY A 221 13.90 33.05 -14.06
CA GLY A 221 13.48 34.13 -13.15
C GLY A 221 12.86 35.38 -13.85
N ASN A 222 12.83 35.44 -15.18
CA ASN A 222 12.45 36.62 -15.96
C ASN A 222 10.97 36.97 -15.83
N ILE A 223 10.64 38.26 -16.04
CA ILE A 223 9.25 38.73 -16.17
C ILE A 223 8.64 38.17 -17.48
N GLN A 224 7.45 37.68 -17.40
CA GLN A 224 6.72 37.11 -18.56
C GLN A 224 5.63 38.07 -19.04
N GLU A 225 5.31 38.00 -20.35
CA GLU A 225 4.08 38.62 -20.87
C GLU A 225 2.87 37.81 -20.45
N LYS A 226 1.68 38.44 -20.42
CA LYS A 226 0.47 37.74 -20.02
C LYS A 226 0.13 36.62 -21.02
N ASN A 227 0.11 35.38 -20.57
CA ASN A 227 -0.30 34.20 -21.33
C ASN A 227 -1.72 33.78 -20.96
N GLU A 228 -2.46 33.19 -21.90
CA GLU A 228 -3.82 32.65 -21.65
C GLU A 228 -3.76 31.39 -20.77
N ASN A 229 -2.72 30.57 -20.94
CA ASN A 229 -2.54 29.34 -20.18
C ASN A 229 -1.51 29.54 -19.07
N ILE A 230 -1.93 29.35 -17.82
CA ILE A 230 -1.08 29.57 -16.65
C ILE A 230 0.08 28.56 -16.53
N THR A 231 -0.04 27.37 -17.13
CA THR A 231 0.99 26.32 -17.07
C THR A 231 2.16 26.62 -18.02
N GLU A 232 2.00 27.53 -18.97
CA GLU A 232 3.02 27.92 -19.95
C GLU A 232 3.99 29.00 -19.44
N TYR A 233 3.74 29.57 -18.24
CA TYR A 233 4.67 30.52 -17.67
C TYR A 233 6.00 29.86 -17.30
N ASN A 234 7.11 30.40 -17.87
CA ASN A 234 8.46 29.88 -17.59
C ASN A 234 9.02 30.33 -16.23
N ASN A 235 8.35 31.26 -15.56
CA ASN A 235 8.79 31.79 -14.28
C ASN A 235 7.93 31.30 -13.08
N ILE A 236 6.96 30.42 -13.33
CA ILE A 236 6.11 29.79 -12.32
C ILE A 236 6.33 28.29 -12.38
N THR A 237 6.42 27.66 -11.21
CA THR A 237 6.35 26.19 -11.07
C THR A 237 5.25 25.83 -10.09
N PHE A 238 4.64 24.67 -10.30
CA PHE A 238 3.44 24.26 -9.61
C PHE A 238 3.71 23.08 -8.67
N MET A 239 2.98 23.03 -7.57
CA MET A 239 2.99 21.91 -6.64
C MET A 239 2.79 20.56 -7.36
N GLY A 240 3.56 19.55 -6.96
CA GLY A 240 3.51 18.20 -7.56
C GLY A 240 4.29 18.05 -8.88
N SER A 241 4.98 19.12 -9.34
CA SER A 241 6.00 19.03 -10.38
C SER A 241 7.35 18.67 -9.76
N ASN A 242 8.29 18.17 -10.59
CA ASN A 242 9.58 17.68 -10.11
C ASN A 242 10.73 18.40 -10.79
N VAL A 243 11.75 18.75 -10.03
CA VAL A 243 13.00 19.30 -10.59
C VAL A 243 13.84 18.17 -11.18
N ILE A 244 14.08 18.25 -12.50
CA ILE A 244 14.90 17.27 -13.23
C ILE A 244 16.38 17.64 -13.17
N SER A 245 16.69 18.92 -13.40
CA SER A 245 18.07 19.42 -13.35
C SER A 245 18.12 20.88 -12.92
N GLY A 246 19.31 21.38 -12.54
CA GLY A 246 19.55 22.75 -12.14
C GLY A 246 19.17 23.06 -10.70
N THR A 247 19.23 24.37 -10.38
CA THR A 247 18.91 24.91 -9.06
C THR A 247 18.10 26.19 -9.19
N ALA A 248 17.26 26.49 -8.18
CA ALA A 248 16.54 27.75 -8.13
C ALA A 248 16.27 28.24 -6.71
N THR A 249 16.06 29.54 -6.60
CA THR A 249 15.43 30.19 -5.44
C THR A 249 14.08 30.72 -5.88
N ALA A 250 13.03 30.42 -5.11
CA ALA A 250 11.67 30.79 -5.46
C ALA A 250 10.88 31.28 -4.25
N VAL A 251 9.81 32.04 -4.47
CA VAL A 251 8.87 32.47 -3.43
C VAL A 251 7.56 31.74 -3.56
N VAL A 252 7.02 31.27 -2.42
CA VAL A 252 5.74 30.56 -2.35
C VAL A 252 4.57 31.51 -2.58
N VAL A 253 3.70 31.18 -3.56
CA VAL A 253 2.55 31.99 -3.99
C VAL A 253 1.23 31.43 -3.46
N SER A 254 1.07 30.10 -3.52
CA SER A 254 -0.14 29.40 -3.07
C SER A 254 0.23 28.09 -2.38
N VAL A 255 -0.56 27.67 -1.38
CA VAL A 255 -0.31 26.47 -0.57
C VAL A 255 -1.55 25.57 -0.51
N GLY A 256 -1.33 24.27 -0.33
CA GLY A 256 -2.35 23.25 -0.08
C GLY A 256 -3.50 23.23 -1.10
N ASP A 257 -4.73 23.25 -0.64
CA ASP A 257 -5.93 23.21 -1.49
C ASP A 257 -6.06 24.44 -2.43
N SER A 258 -5.30 25.51 -2.15
CA SER A 258 -5.29 26.70 -3.00
C SER A 258 -4.33 26.60 -4.19
N THR A 259 -3.48 25.58 -4.27
CA THR A 259 -2.58 25.31 -5.40
C THR A 259 -3.34 24.81 -6.62
N LEU A 260 -2.73 24.86 -7.80
CA LEU A 260 -3.30 24.29 -9.02
C LEU A 260 -3.55 22.78 -8.85
N PHE A 261 -2.57 22.08 -8.28
CA PHE A 261 -2.65 20.63 -8.01
C PHE A 261 -3.73 20.30 -6.98
N GLY A 262 -3.86 21.08 -5.88
CA GLY A 262 -4.88 20.88 -4.85
C GLY A 262 -6.30 20.96 -5.41
N LYS A 263 -6.55 21.89 -6.34
CA LYS A 263 -7.84 22.01 -7.02
C LYS A 263 -8.13 20.88 -8.01
N MET A 264 -7.13 20.42 -8.74
CA MET A 264 -7.24 19.24 -9.60
C MET A 264 -7.55 17.99 -8.75
N ALA A 265 -6.83 17.78 -7.65
CA ALA A 265 -7.07 16.70 -6.72
C ALA A 265 -8.49 16.71 -6.15
N ALA A 266 -9.02 17.88 -5.77
CA ALA A 266 -10.38 18.03 -5.29
C ALA A 266 -11.45 17.67 -6.33
N SER A 267 -11.16 17.87 -7.64
CA SER A 267 -12.08 17.54 -8.73
C SER A 267 -12.05 16.05 -9.13
N VAL A 268 -10.93 15.36 -8.87
CA VAL A 268 -10.72 13.94 -9.20
C VAL A 268 -11.08 13.02 -8.03
N ALA A 269 -11.22 13.56 -6.81
CA ALA A 269 -11.51 12.79 -5.59
C ALA A 269 -12.89 12.08 -5.57
N GLU A 270 -13.67 12.11 -6.65
CA GLU A 270 -14.98 11.44 -6.72
C GLU A 270 -14.94 9.95 -7.09
N GLU A 271 -13.83 9.40 -7.60
CA GLU A 271 -13.72 7.96 -7.90
C GLU A 271 -12.35 7.40 -7.49
N ALA A 272 -12.31 6.77 -6.34
CA ALA A 272 -11.16 5.93 -6.00
C ALA A 272 -11.07 4.74 -6.96
N VAL A 273 -9.96 4.58 -7.64
CA VAL A 273 -9.72 3.44 -8.56
C VAL A 273 -9.73 2.14 -7.75
N GLU A 274 -10.72 1.26 -8.03
CA GLU A 274 -10.81 -0.04 -7.39
C GLU A 274 -9.60 -0.91 -7.76
N THR A 275 -8.89 -1.40 -6.73
CA THR A 275 -7.77 -2.34 -6.91
C THR A 275 -8.24 -3.71 -7.39
N SER A 276 -7.34 -4.51 -7.98
CA SER A 276 -7.61 -5.91 -8.37
C SER A 276 -8.15 -6.75 -7.20
N PHE A 277 -7.64 -6.48 -6.01
CA PHE A 277 -8.08 -7.14 -4.78
C PHE A 277 -9.51 -6.75 -4.40
N THR A 278 -9.84 -5.47 -4.38
CA THR A 278 -11.20 -4.99 -4.09
C THR A 278 -12.21 -5.58 -5.07
N LYS A 279 -11.86 -5.61 -6.37
CA LYS A 279 -12.66 -6.29 -7.40
C LYS A 279 -12.82 -7.78 -7.11
N GLY A 280 -11.76 -8.45 -6.66
CA GLY A 280 -11.78 -9.87 -6.30
C GLY A 280 -12.64 -10.18 -5.08
N VAL A 281 -12.57 -9.39 -4.01
CA VAL A 281 -13.42 -9.52 -2.83
C VAL A 281 -14.89 -9.27 -3.19
N ASN A 282 -15.16 -8.24 -3.99
CA ASN A 282 -16.49 -7.96 -4.52
C ASN A 282 -17.02 -9.13 -5.36
N ALA A 283 -16.17 -9.77 -6.18
CA ALA A 283 -16.56 -10.94 -6.96
C ALA A 283 -16.99 -12.11 -6.08
N VAL A 284 -16.28 -12.39 -4.97
CA VAL A 284 -16.70 -13.43 -4.00
C VAL A 284 -18.04 -13.08 -3.36
N SER A 285 -18.23 -11.84 -2.94
CA SER A 285 -19.50 -11.36 -2.39
C SER A 285 -20.64 -11.55 -3.39
N TRP A 286 -20.41 -11.23 -4.68
CA TRP A 286 -21.40 -11.45 -5.75
C TRP A 286 -21.72 -12.93 -5.98
N VAL A 287 -20.76 -13.85 -5.83
CA VAL A 287 -21.02 -15.30 -5.90
C VAL A 287 -21.98 -15.70 -4.78
N LEU A 288 -21.73 -15.29 -3.54
CA LEU A 288 -22.60 -15.59 -2.41
C LEU A 288 -24.00 -14.98 -2.57
N ILE A 289 -24.10 -13.74 -3.04
CA ILE A 289 -25.39 -13.08 -3.33
C ILE A 289 -26.17 -13.84 -4.40
N ARG A 290 -25.53 -14.33 -5.46
CA ARG A 290 -26.20 -15.15 -6.49
C ARG A 290 -26.77 -16.45 -5.91
N PHE A 291 -26.02 -17.14 -5.06
CA PHE A 291 -26.52 -18.32 -4.36
C PHE A 291 -27.70 -17.96 -3.48
N MET A 292 -27.65 -16.88 -2.72
CA MET A 292 -28.75 -16.41 -1.88
C MET A 292 -30.02 -16.14 -2.71
N LEU A 293 -29.91 -15.44 -3.84
CA LEU A 293 -31.04 -15.11 -4.72
C LEU A 293 -31.73 -16.35 -5.31
N ILE A 294 -31.05 -17.48 -5.41
CA ILE A 294 -31.61 -18.74 -5.89
C ILE A 294 -32.18 -19.54 -4.73
N LEU A 295 -31.46 -19.70 -3.64
CA LEU A 295 -31.77 -20.62 -2.57
C LEU A 295 -32.84 -20.09 -1.62
N VAL A 296 -32.84 -18.78 -1.32
CA VAL A 296 -33.85 -18.22 -0.40
C VAL A 296 -35.30 -18.35 -0.94
N PRO A 297 -35.61 -18.05 -2.21
CA PRO A 297 -36.93 -18.32 -2.79
C PRO A 297 -37.30 -19.81 -2.75
N ILE A 298 -36.34 -20.72 -3.03
CA ILE A 298 -36.59 -22.14 -2.96
C ILE A 298 -37.02 -22.54 -1.54
N VAL A 299 -36.26 -22.11 -0.50
CA VAL A 299 -36.61 -22.40 0.90
C VAL A 299 -37.95 -21.77 1.28
N PHE A 300 -38.23 -20.54 0.86
CA PHE A 300 -39.51 -19.89 1.08
C PHE A 300 -40.72 -20.73 0.51
N PHE A 301 -40.64 -21.08 -0.78
CA PHE A 301 -41.69 -21.84 -1.42
C PHE A 301 -41.83 -23.27 -0.85
N VAL A 302 -40.70 -23.95 -0.60
CA VAL A 302 -40.74 -25.30 0.03
C VAL A 302 -41.42 -25.25 1.38
N ASN A 303 -41.03 -24.32 2.27
CA ASN A 303 -41.65 -24.21 3.59
C ASN A 303 -43.13 -23.75 3.49
N GLY A 304 -43.46 -22.81 2.64
CA GLY A 304 -44.84 -22.33 2.44
C GLY A 304 -45.76 -23.43 1.96
N ILE A 305 -45.33 -24.25 1.00
CA ILE A 305 -46.13 -25.36 0.46
C ILE A 305 -46.22 -26.53 1.44
N THR A 306 -45.10 -26.90 2.06
CA THR A 306 -45.05 -28.12 2.92
C THR A 306 -45.68 -27.92 4.30
N LYS A 307 -45.56 -26.70 4.85
CA LYS A 307 -46.00 -26.38 6.23
C LYS A 307 -47.27 -25.52 6.29
N GLY A 308 -47.66 -24.90 5.18
CA GLY A 308 -48.90 -24.11 5.07
C GLY A 308 -48.83 -22.75 5.71
N ASP A 309 -47.72 -22.39 6.37
CA ASP A 309 -47.49 -21.10 7.04
C ASP A 309 -46.55 -20.20 6.23
N TRP A 310 -47.12 -19.37 5.38
CA TRP A 310 -46.41 -18.48 4.46
C TRP A 310 -45.67 -17.34 5.18
N LEU A 311 -46.21 -16.88 6.33
CA LEU A 311 -45.60 -15.79 7.06
C LEU A 311 -44.29 -16.26 7.74
N ASN A 312 -44.34 -17.37 8.46
CA ASN A 312 -43.17 -17.96 9.07
C ASN A 312 -42.16 -18.44 8.04
N ALA A 313 -42.62 -18.97 6.89
CA ALA A 313 -41.75 -19.31 5.77
C ALA A 313 -41.03 -18.08 5.20
N PHE A 314 -41.69 -16.93 5.13
CA PHE A 314 -41.09 -15.66 4.67
C PHE A 314 -40.04 -15.11 5.68
N LEU A 315 -40.40 -15.07 6.98
CA LEU A 315 -39.46 -14.63 8.04
C LEU A 315 -38.22 -15.53 8.10
N PHE A 316 -38.43 -16.84 7.97
CA PHE A 316 -37.35 -17.81 7.92
C PHE A 316 -36.45 -17.61 6.68
N GLY A 317 -37.05 -17.40 5.50
CA GLY A 317 -36.32 -17.09 4.28
C GLY A 317 -35.46 -15.81 4.41
N ILE A 318 -36.01 -14.73 4.97
CA ILE A 318 -35.25 -13.50 5.25
C ILE A 318 -34.10 -13.79 6.23
N SER A 319 -34.32 -14.55 7.28
CA SER A 319 -33.28 -14.86 8.26
C SER A 319 -32.12 -15.64 7.66
N ILE A 320 -32.41 -16.54 6.71
CA ILE A 320 -31.42 -17.25 5.92
C ILE A 320 -30.65 -16.27 5.02
N ALA A 321 -31.35 -15.35 4.35
CA ALA A 321 -30.73 -14.35 3.51
C ALA A 321 -29.74 -13.49 4.32
N VAL A 322 -30.11 -13.11 5.54
CA VAL A 322 -29.23 -12.41 6.50
C VAL A 322 -28.00 -13.24 6.81
N GLY A 323 -28.15 -14.48 7.23
CA GLY A 323 -27.04 -15.35 7.62
C GLY A 323 -26.05 -15.68 6.49
N LEU A 324 -26.48 -15.55 5.24
CA LEU A 324 -25.61 -15.77 4.06
C LEU A 324 -24.84 -14.55 3.62
N THR A 325 -25.28 -13.37 4.01
CA THR A 325 -24.60 -12.14 3.62
C THR A 325 -23.31 -12.01 4.43
N PRO A 326 -22.12 -11.98 3.79
CA PRO A 326 -20.86 -11.90 4.51
C PRO A 326 -20.58 -10.48 5.01
N GLU A 327 -21.30 -10.09 6.08
CA GLU A 327 -21.25 -8.72 6.59
C GLU A 327 -19.92 -8.26 7.12
N MET A 328 -19.28 -9.17 7.84
CA MET A 328 -18.01 -8.89 8.48
C MET A 328 -16.84 -8.95 7.49
N LEU A 329 -17.06 -9.36 6.23
CA LEU A 329 -15.98 -9.53 5.25
C LEU A 329 -15.20 -8.25 4.99
N PRO A 330 -15.81 -7.10 4.62
CA PRO A 330 -15.04 -5.88 4.41
C PRO A 330 -14.31 -5.42 5.68
N MET A 331 -14.95 -5.54 6.84
CA MET A 331 -14.40 -5.12 8.12
C MET A 331 -13.19 -5.98 8.54
N ILE A 332 -13.29 -7.30 8.46
CA ILE A 332 -12.18 -8.20 8.85
C ILE A 332 -11.02 -8.04 7.88
N VAL A 333 -11.27 -7.89 6.58
CA VAL A 333 -10.24 -7.58 5.58
C VAL A 333 -9.51 -6.28 5.92
N THR A 334 -10.25 -5.19 6.18
CA THR A 334 -9.65 -3.91 6.57
C THR A 334 -8.87 -4.01 7.88
N THR A 335 -9.38 -4.78 8.85
CA THR A 335 -8.69 -5.03 10.13
C THR A 335 -7.41 -5.83 9.93
N CYS A 336 -7.40 -6.85 9.03
CA CYS A 336 -6.19 -7.58 8.65
C CYS A 336 -5.15 -6.64 8.06
N LEU A 337 -5.54 -5.78 7.11
CA LEU A 337 -4.64 -4.83 6.46
C LEU A 337 -4.08 -3.81 7.46
N ALA A 338 -4.93 -3.21 8.31
CA ALA A 338 -4.49 -2.26 9.32
C ALA A 338 -3.55 -2.90 10.35
N LYS A 339 -3.88 -4.09 10.84
CA LYS A 339 -3.00 -4.85 11.74
C LYS A 339 -1.69 -5.23 11.07
N GLY A 340 -1.74 -5.64 9.80
CA GLY A 340 -0.57 -5.94 8.98
C GLY A 340 0.33 -4.72 8.82
N ALA A 341 -0.23 -3.56 8.47
CA ALA A 341 0.51 -2.30 8.35
C ALA A 341 1.20 -1.90 9.67
N VAL A 342 0.52 -2.04 10.81
CA VAL A 342 1.12 -1.81 12.14
C VAL A 342 2.24 -2.82 12.45
N ALA A 343 2.09 -4.08 12.04
CA ALA A 343 3.14 -5.09 12.22
C ALA A 343 4.36 -4.78 11.36
N MET A 344 4.15 -4.38 10.09
CA MET A 344 5.20 -3.97 9.17
C MET A 344 5.92 -2.69 9.65
N SER A 345 5.19 -1.71 10.17
CA SER A 345 5.79 -0.49 10.75
C SER A 345 6.74 -0.79 11.91
N LYS A 346 6.42 -1.77 12.77
CA LYS A 346 7.33 -2.22 13.83
C LYS A 346 8.60 -2.89 13.28
N LYS A 347 8.57 -3.27 12.00
CA LYS A 347 9.69 -3.81 11.23
C LYS A 347 10.25 -2.77 10.27
N GLN A 348 10.14 -1.49 10.61
CA GLN A 348 10.68 -0.35 9.86
C GLN A 348 10.15 -0.24 8.41
N THR A 349 8.97 -0.83 8.13
CA THR A 349 8.33 -0.82 6.81
C THR A 349 7.01 -0.06 6.89
N ILE A 350 6.92 1.12 6.28
CA ILE A 350 5.71 1.96 6.27
C ILE A 350 4.94 1.75 4.98
N VAL A 351 3.66 1.48 5.11
CA VAL A 351 2.73 1.27 3.99
C VAL A 351 1.93 2.54 3.74
N LYS A 352 2.08 3.15 2.57
CA LYS A 352 1.31 4.34 2.16
C LYS A 352 -0.11 3.98 1.73
N ASN A 353 -0.27 2.82 1.08
CA ASN A 353 -1.56 2.32 0.63
C ASN A 353 -1.80 0.92 1.19
N LEU A 354 -2.79 0.77 2.07
CA LEU A 354 -3.08 -0.53 2.71
C LEU A 354 -3.37 -1.66 1.72
N ASN A 355 -3.97 -1.34 0.57
CA ASN A 355 -4.27 -2.34 -0.45
C ASN A 355 -3.01 -2.92 -1.13
N SER A 356 -1.88 -2.21 -1.05
CA SER A 356 -0.60 -2.68 -1.60
C SER A 356 0.04 -3.81 -0.77
N ILE A 357 -0.39 -4.02 0.49
CA ILE A 357 0.15 -5.08 1.36
C ILE A 357 0.02 -6.46 0.73
N GLN A 358 -1.09 -6.73 0.06
CA GLN A 358 -1.33 -8.00 -0.59
C GLN A 358 -0.34 -8.25 -1.74
N ASN A 359 -0.18 -7.28 -2.64
CA ASN A 359 0.78 -7.37 -3.74
C ASN A 359 2.21 -7.46 -3.20
N PHE A 360 2.52 -6.75 -2.11
CA PHE A 360 3.81 -6.80 -1.44
C PHE A 360 4.15 -8.22 -0.95
N GLY A 361 3.18 -8.90 -0.33
CA GLY A 361 3.33 -10.31 0.04
C GLY A 361 3.41 -11.27 -1.16
N ALA A 362 2.86 -10.88 -2.30
CA ALA A 362 2.82 -11.69 -3.52
C ALA A 362 4.05 -11.53 -4.43
N ILE A 363 4.99 -10.63 -4.10
CA ILE A 363 6.21 -10.40 -4.90
C ILE A 363 6.94 -11.73 -5.12
N ASP A 364 7.20 -12.04 -6.39
CA ASP A 364 8.01 -13.15 -6.85
C ASP A 364 9.26 -12.70 -7.61
N VAL A 365 9.27 -11.45 -8.13
CA VAL A 365 10.44 -10.79 -8.72
C VAL A 365 10.66 -9.45 -8.04
N LEU A 366 11.85 -9.25 -7.48
CA LEU A 366 12.32 -7.97 -6.93
C LEU A 366 13.34 -7.37 -7.90
N CYS A 367 12.98 -6.23 -8.49
CA CYS A 367 13.90 -5.40 -9.24
C CYS A 367 14.45 -4.31 -8.30
N THR A 368 15.76 -4.12 -8.29
CA THR A 368 16.39 -3.10 -7.43
C THR A 368 17.55 -2.42 -8.15
N ASP A 369 17.80 -1.14 -7.83
CA ASP A 369 19.05 -0.50 -8.25
C ASP A 369 20.23 -1.08 -7.43
N LYS A 370 21.43 -0.95 -7.95
CA LYS A 370 22.67 -1.38 -7.29
C LYS A 370 23.07 -0.46 -6.17
N THR A 371 23.15 0.85 -6.49
CA THR A 371 23.77 1.88 -5.64
C THR A 371 22.91 2.18 -4.42
N GLY A 372 23.54 2.15 -3.23
CA GLY A 372 22.85 2.42 -1.97
C GLY A 372 21.93 1.29 -1.50
N THR A 373 21.52 0.37 -2.36
CA THR A 373 20.70 -0.79 -1.99
C THR A 373 21.56 -2.01 -1.69
N LEU A 374 22.40 -2.43 -2.65
CA LEU A 374 23.36 -3.52 -2.46
C LEU A 374 24.63 -3.05 -1.77
N THR A 375 24.98 -1.76 -1.97
CA THR A 375 26.15 -1.11 -1.42
C THR A 375 25.80 -0.16 -0.27
N GLN A 376 26.77 0.19 0.55
CA GLN A 376 26.61 1.17 1.62
C GLN A 376 26.27 2.55 1.05
N ASP A 377 25.61 3.40 1.85
CA ASP A 377 25.42 4.82 1.53
C ASP A 377 26.70 5.65 1.77
N LYS A 378 27.85 5.01 1.68
CA LYS A 378 29.17 5.59 1.77
C LYS A 378 29.97 5.20 0.55
N VAL A 379 30.50 6.17 -0.15
CA VAL A 379 31.47 6.00 -1.23
C VAL A 379 32.83 6.39 -0.69
N VAL A 380 33.87 5.65 -1.03
CA VAL A 380 35.24 5.94 -0.62
C VAL A 380 36.06 6.29 -1.85
N LEU A 381 36.74 7.45 -1.83
CA LEU A 381 37.73 7.79 -2.85
C LEU A 381 39.03 7.06 -2.57
N GLU A 382 39.27 5.97 -3.31
CA GLU A 382 40.46 5.13 -3.12
C GLU A 382 41.67 5.71 -3.84
N TYR A 383 41.52 6.08 -5.14
CA TYR A 383 42.63 6.63 -5.95
C TYR A 383 42.25 7.95 -6.62
N HIS A 384 43.24 8.85 -6.70
CA HIS A 384 43.21 10.07 -7.48
C HIS A 384 44.45 10.09 -8.42
N LEU A 385 44.21 9.68 -9.69
CA LEU A 385 45.25 9.31 -10.64
C LEU A 385 45.40 10.37 -11.75
N ASN A 386 46.64 10.64 -12.17
CA ASN A 386 46.91 11.37 -13.41
C ASN A 386 46.60 10.48 -14.64
N VAL A 387 46.75 11.04 -15.83
CA VAL A 387 46.47 10.33 -17.09
C VAL A 387 47.39 9.11 -17.31
N ASN A 388 48.55 9.06 -16.67
CA ASN A 388 49.49 7.93 -16.74
C ASN A 388 49.10 6.79 -15.78
N GLY A 389 48.23 7.03 -14.80
CA GLY A 389 47.81 6.07 -13.80
C GLY A 389 48.55 6.17 -12.47
N ASP A 390 49.34 7.22 -12.25
CA ASP A 390 50.05 7.50 -11.00
C ASP A 390 49.24 8.43 -10.11
N GLU A 391 49.38 8.31 -8.79
CA GLU A 391 48.69 9.21 -7.84
C GLU A 391 49.16 10.63 -8.01
N ASP A 392 48.21 11.59 -8.06
CA ASP A 392 48.48 13.00 -8.28
C ASP A 392 47.58 13.89 -7.41
N MET A 393 48.20 14.63 -6.49
CA MET A 393 47.51 15.57 -5.57
C MET A 393 46.84 16.73 -6.32
N ARG A 394 47.32 17.08 -7.52
CA ARG A 394 46.71 18.08 -8.35
C ARG A 394 45.33 17.71 -8.84
N VAL A 395 45.13 16.42 -9.18
CA VAL A 395 43.82 15.88 -9.53
C VAL A 395 42.89 15.99 -8.34
N LEU A 396 43.32 15.60 -7.14
CA LEU A 396 42.56 15.72 -5.90
C LEU A 396 42.16 17.16 -5.60
N ARG A 397 43.13 18.13 -5.71
CA ARG A 397 42.85 19.55 -5.51
C ARG A 397 41.76 20.10 -6.44
N HIS A 398 41.80 19.76 -7.74
CA HIS A 398 40.79 20.23 -8.69
C HIS A 398 39.44 19.56 -8.42
N ALA A 399 39.42 18.27 -8.05
CA ALA A 399 38.24 17.60 -7.63
C ALA A 399 37.60 18.25 -6.40
N TYR A 400 38.41 18.62 -5.41
CA TYR A 400 37.95 19.35 -4.23
C TYR A 400 37.31 20.69 -4.61
N LEU A 401 37.98 21.51 -5.44
CA LEU A 401 37.45 22.81 -5.89
C LEU A 401 36.08 22.63 -6.57
N ASN A 402 35.92 21.62 -7.39
CA ASN A 402 34.63 21.35 -8.02
C ASN A 402 33.56 20.91 -6.99
N SER A 403 33.90 19.97 -6.09
CA SER A 403 32.91 19.39 -5.14
C SER A 403 32.60 20.35 -3.97
N TYR A 404 33.58 21.17 -3.52
CA TYR A 404 33.37 22.08 -2.40
C TYR A 404 32.55 23.30 -2.80
N PHE A 405 32.82 23.90 -3.96
CA PHE A 405 32.21 25.15 -4.42
C PHE A 405 30.89 24.96 -5.20
N GLN A 406 30.50 23.74 -5.51
CA GLN A 406 29.16 23.47 -6.11
C GLN A 406 28.04 23.89 -5.15
N THR A 407 26.92 24.40 -5.69
CA THR A 407 25.73 24.73 -4.96
C THR A 407 24.75 23.49 -4.92
N GLY A 408 23.96 23.40 -3.89
CA GLY A 408 22.94 22.36 -3.79
C GLY A 408 23.42 21.15 -2.99
N TYR A 409 22.75 20.01 -3.21
CA TYR A 409 23.04 18.75 -2.51
C TYR A 409 24.39 18.17 -2.96
N LYS A 410 25.28 17.95 -2.00
CA LYS A 410 26.56 17.25 -2.25
C LYS A 410 26.30 15.75 -2.21
N ASN A 411 26.53 15.07 -3.31
CA ASN A 411 26.37 13.63 -3.38
C ASN A 411 27.51 12.89 -2.64
N LEU A 412 27.36 11.57 -2.45
CA LEU A 412 28.34 10.75 -1.71
C LEU A 412 29.76 10.81 -2.29
N MET A 413 29.92 10.99 -3.61
CA MET A 413 31.24 11.13 -4.24
C MET A 413 31.86 12.50 -3.93
N ASP A 414 31.03 13.56 -3.87
CA ASP A 414 31.51 14.89 -3.47
C ASP A 414 31.99 14.87 -2.03
N LEU A 415 31.25 14.26 -1.14
CA LEU A 415 31.64 14.12 0.27
C LEU A 415 32.92 13.28 0.41
N ALA A 416 33.05 12.19 -0.34
CA ALA A 416 34.26 11.36 -0.35
C ALA A 416 35.49 12.13 -0.86
N ILE A 417 35.35 13.04 -1.85
CA ILE A 417 36.43 13.91 -2.32
C ILE A 417 36.82 14.90 -1.23
N ILE A 418 35.86 15.52 -0.57
CA ILE A 418 36.12 16.50 0.51
C ILE A 418 36.81 15.81 1.69
N GLU A 419 36.25 14.68 2.17
CA GLU A 419 36.81 13.88 3.27
C GLU A 419 38.24 13.44 2.97
N LYS A 420 38.51 12.93 1.76
CA LYS A 420 39.85 12.52 1.34
C LYS A 420 40.83 13.66 1.27
N THR A 421 40.37 14.84 0.85
CA THR A 421 41.22 16.03 0.77
C THR A 421 41.57 16.54 2.16
N GLU A 422 40.62 16.59 3.08
CA GLU A 422 40.83 16.99 4.47
C GLU A 422 41.81 16.01 5.19
N GLU A 423 41.71 14.71 4.92
CA GLU A 423 42.68 13.73 5.42
C GLU A 423 44.11 13.97 4.91
N ALA A 424 44.22 14.32 3.60
CA ALA A 424 45.52 14.57 2.95
C ALA A 424 46.11 15.95 3.25
N GLU A 425 45.31 16.89 3.71
CA GLU A 425 45.73 18.28 4.04
C GLU A 425 46.88 18.31 5.06
N ASN A 426 46.83 17.45 6.07
CA ASN A 426 47.86 17.33 7.11
C ASN A 426 49.24 16.87 6.57
N GLN A 427 49.25 16.28 5.36
CA GLN A 427 50.45 15.69 4.76
C GLN A 427 50.99 16.52 3.58
N ASN A 428 50.16 17.40 2.99
CA ASN A 428 50.52 18.14 1.77
C ASN A 428 50.08 19.62 1.83
N ARG A 429 51.06 20.54 1.80
CA ARG A 429 50.82 21.98 1.81
C ARG A 429 50.02 22.52 0.62
N GLU A 430 50.00 21.83 -0.50
CA GLU A 430 49.22 22.26 -1.68
C GLU A 430 47.70 22.12 -1.50
N LEU A 431 47.27 21.39 -0.49
CA LEU A 431 45.86 21.16 -0.16
C LEU A 431 45.37 22.01 1.03
N THR A 432 46.28 22.74 1.70
CA THR A 432 45.94 23.53 2.88
C THR A 432 45.16 24.78 2.50
N ASP A 433 44.09 25.09 3.26
CA ASP A 433 43.28 26.30 3.16
C ASP A 433 42.72 26.58 1.75
N LEU A 434 42.38 25.52 0.99
CA LEU A 434 41.83 25.67 -0.37
C LEU A 434 40.53 26.49 -0.39
N SER A 435 39.69 26.35 0.62
CA SER A 435 38.43 27.10 0.77
C SER A 435 38.65 28.59 0.98
N GLU A 436 39.80 29.02 1.51
CA GLU A 436 40.15 30.42 1.73
C GLU A 436 40.92 31.02 0.52
N HIS A 437 41.66 30.17 -0.20
CA HIS A 437 42.48 30.59 -1.33
C HIS A 437 41.71 30.73 -2.64
N TYR A 438 40.50 30.17 -2.73
CA TYR A 438 39.66 30.22 -3.91
C TYR A 438 38.28 30.79 -3.57
N LYS A 439 37.67 31.47 -4.54
CA LYS A 439 36.34 32.02 -4.46
C LYS A 439 35.51 31.48 -5.62
N LYS A 440 34.27 31.06 -5.36
CA LYS A 440 33.32 30.69 -6.40
C LYS A 440 32.94 31.91 -7.22
N VAL A 441 32.96 31.74 -8.53
CA VAL A 441 32.54 32.76 -9.50
C VAL A 441 31.21 32.36 -10.12
N ASP A 442 31.10 31.10 -10.58
CA ASP A 442 29.92 30.59 -11.23
C ASP A 442 29.91 29.05 -11.23
N GLU A 443 28.82 28.41 -11.74
CA GLU A 443 28.74 26.97 -11.92
C GLU A 443 27.78 26.61 -13.07
N ILE A 444 27.99 25.41 -13.64
CA ILE A 444 27.05 24.74 -14.53
C ILE A 444 26.62 23.50 -13.78
N PRO A 445 25.34 23.44 -13.28
CA PRO A 445 24.86 22.35 -12.46
C PRO A 445 24.91 20.99 -13.16
N PHE A 446 24.84 19.92 -12.35
CA PHE A 446 24.78 18.56 -12.88
C PHE A 446 23.51 18.34 -13.70
N ASP A 447 23.65 17.64 -14.82
CA ASP A 447 22.56 17.20 -15.69
C ASP A 447 22.73 15.71 -16.00
N PHE A 448 21.67 14.95 -15.87
CA PHE A 448 21.67 13.52 -16.10
C PHE A 448 21.97 13.11 -17.56
N ASN A 449 21.64 13.96 -18.53
CA ASN A 449 21.93 13.72 -19.94
C ASN A 449 23.40 14.01 -20.25
N ARG A 450 23.94 15.09 -19.66
CA ARG A 450 25.35 15.48 -19.83
C ARG A 450 26.33 14.71 -18.94
N ARG A 451 25.85 14.13 -17.85
CA ARG A 451 26.60 13.35 -16.83
C ARG A 451 27.87 14.04 -16.32
N ARG A 452 27.85 15.39 -16.23
CA ARG A 452 28.95 16.20 -15.76
C ARG A 452 28.46 17.46 -15.08
N LEU A 453 29.35 18.06 -14.26
CA LEU A 453 29.16 19.29 -13.51
C LEU A 453 30.44 20.16 -13.59
N SER A 454 30.28 21.47 -13.78
CA SER A 454 31.38 22.40 -13.84
C SER A 454 31.26 23.50 -12.78
N THR A 455 32.36 23.82 -12.10
CA THR A 455 32.46 24.99 -11.22
C THR A 455 33.51 25.94 -11.76
N VAL A 456 33.24 27.24 -11.67
CA VAL A 456 34.21 28.28 -12.00
C VAL A 456 34.67 28.94 -10.72
N VAL A 457 35.97 28.89 -10.46
CA VAL A 457 36.62 29.49 -9.28
C VAL A 457 37.67 30.48 -9.66
N GLU A 458 37.89 31.49 -8.81
CA GLU A 458 38.93 32.52 -8.92
C GLU A 458 39.91 32.33 -7.77
N ASP A 459 41.20 32.33 -8.10
CA ASP A 459 42.26 32.27 -7.10
C ASP A 459 42.54 33.68 -6.49
N ILE A 460 43.35 33.74 -5.44
CA ILE A 460 43.75 35.00 -4.76
C ILE A 460 44.45 36.01 -5.68
N ASN A 461 44.91 35.58 -6.86
CA ASN A 461 45.59 36.46 -7.86
C ASN A 461 44.60 36.94 -8.94
N GLY A 462 43.30 36.62 -8.82
CA GLY A 462 42.30 37.01 -9.81
C GLY A 462 42.29 36.12 -11.07
N LYS A 463 42.95 34.96 -11.06
CA LYS A 463 42.91 34.02 -12.18
C LYS A 463 41.69 33.08 -12.05
N THR A 464 40.85 33.10 -13.07
CA THR A 464 39.70 32.25 -13.16
C THR A 464 40.02 30.90 -13.80
N GLN A 465 39.40 29.83 -13.31
CA GLN A 465 39.47 28.50 -13.90
C GLN A 465 38.13 27.77 -13.77
N MET A 466 37.75 27.10 -14.84
CA MET A 466 36.60 26.18 -14.85
C MET A 466 37.12 24.77 -14.58
N VAL A 467 36.55 24.10 -13.57
CA VAL A 467 36.85 22.70 -13.24
C VAL A 467 35.61 21.89 -13.49
N THR A 468 35.71 20.86 -14.34
CA THR A 468 34.60 19.96 -14.70
C THR A 468 34.92 18.57 -14.21
N LYS A 469 33.90 17.95 -13.62
CA LYS A 469 33.87 16.55 -13.14
C LYS A 469 32.72 15.80 -13.81
N GLY A 470 32.97 14.56 -14.29
CA GLY A 470 31.93 13.78 -14.96
C GLY A 470 32.36 12.38 -15.36
N ALA A 471 31.45 11.65 -16.00
CA ALA A 471 31.74 10.33 -16.55
C ALA A 471 32.85 10.42 -17.61
N ILE A 472 33.75 9.44 -17.63
CA ILE A 472 34.97 9.53 -18.44
C ILE A 472 34.68 9.63 -19.94
N GLU A 473 33.67 8.95 -20.44
CA GLU A 473 33.27 9.00 -21.85
C GLU A 473 32.84 10.42 -22.23
N GLU A 474 32.05 11.07 -21.38
CA GLU A 474 31.52 12.42 -21.55
C GLU A 474 32.66 13.46 -21.41
N MET A 475 33.58 13.23 -20.47
CA MET A 475 34.76 14.11 -20.30
C MET A 475 35.68 14.05 -21.52
N LEU A 476 35.89 12.86 -22.09
CA LEU A 476 36.68 12.71 -23.32
C LEU A 476 36.02 13.37 -24.54
N SER A 477 34.71 13.59 -24.53
CA SER A 477 34.01 14.31 -25.62
C SER A 477 34.27 15.84 -25.64
N ILE A 478 34.51 16.44 -24.45
CA ILE A 478 34.75 17.91 -24.30
C ILE A 478 36.23 18.29 -24.16
N CYS A 479 37.09 17.28 -23.99
CA CYS A 479 38.53 17.53 -23.88
C CYS A 479 39.22 17.44 -25.23
N SER A 480 39.91 18.53 -25.63
CA SER A 480 40.79 18.57 -26.78
C SER A 480 42.27 18.36 -26.38
N TYR A 481 42.57 18.52 -25.11
CA TYR A 481 43.91 18.44 -24.55
C TYR A 481 43.98 17.52 -23.35
N VAL A 482 45.20 17.09 -23.02
CA VAL A 482 45.51 16.23 -21.87
C VAL A 482 46.80 16.72 -21.20
N GLU A 483 46.87 16.66 -19.89
CA GLU A 483 48.08 16.93 -19.15
C GLU A 483 48.82 15.61 -18.84
N CYS A 484 50.08 15.54 -19.32
CA CYS A 484 50.98 14.43 -19.01
C CYS A 484 52.28 15.03 -18.42
N ASP A 485 52.68 14.59 -17.25
CA ASP A 485 53.90 15.01 -16.54
C ASP A 485 54.05 16.56 -16.46
N GLY A 486 52.96 17.25 -16.18
CA GLY A 486 52.90 18.70 -16.06
C GLY A 486 52.91 19.46 -17.40
N LYS A 487 52.84 18.78 -18.54
CA LYS A 487 52.78 19.40 -19.88
C LYS A 487 51.45 19.15 -20.54
N VAL A 488 50.83 20.22 -21.03
CA VAL A 488 49.59 20.12 -21.81
C VAL A 488 49.94 19.75 -23.26
N GLN A 489 49.30 18.70 -23.77
CA GLN A 489 49.45 18.21 -25.15
C GLN A 489 48.08 17.87 -25.74
N GLU A 490 48.00 17.75 -27.05
CA GLU A 490 46.79 17.36 -27.76
C GLU A 490 46.34 15.94 -27.39
N LEU A 491 45.04 15.75 -27.21
CA LEU A 491 44.45 14.46 -26.91
C LEU A 491 44.36 13.61 -28.18
N THR A 492 45.41 12.83 -28.45
CA THR A 492 45.46 11.92 -29.60
C THR A 492 44.66 10.66 -29.41
N ASP A 493 44.28 9.99 -30.50
CA ASP A 493 43.54 8.69 -30.44
C ASP A 493 44.31 7.61 -29.69
N SER A 494 45.64 7.64 -29.71
CA SER A 494 46.47 6.68 -28.96
C SER A 494 46.36 6.91 -27.45
N LEU A 495 46.41 8.19 -27.01
CA LEU A 495 46.19 8.56 -25.61
C LEU A 495 44.76 8.26 -25.14
N ARG A 496 43.76 8.55 -25.97
CA ARG A 496 42.36 8.24 -25.68
C ARG A 496 42.17 6.73 -25.44
N ARG A 497 42.72 5.88 -26.30
CA ARG A 497 42.68 4.42 -26.13
C ARG A 497 43.38 3.94 -24.87
N ARG A 498 44.53 4.58 -24.51
CA ARG A 498 45.23 4.25 -23.25
C ARG A 498 44.43 4.61 -22.04
N ILE A 499 43.81 5.78 -21.99
CA ILE A 499 42.93 6.26 -20.90
C ILE A 499 41.76 5.28 -20.72
N ILE A 500 41.07 4.97 -21.80
CA ILE A 500 39.93 4.03 -21.75
C ILE A 500 40.38 2.66 -21.20
N LYS A 501 41.54 2.14 -21.65
CA LYS A 501 42.07 0.89 -21.14
C LYS A 501 42.36 0.92 -19.64
N THR A 502 42.96 2.01 -19.11
CA THR A 502 43.23 2.17 -17.67
C THR A 502 41.93 2.25 -16.87
N VAL A 503 40.94 3.01 -17.40
CA VAL A 503 39.60 3.10 -16.78
C VAL A 503 38.91 1.75 -16.77
N ASP A 504 39.04 0.98 -17.84
CA ASP A 504 38.52 -0.37 -17.93
C ASP A 504 39.14 -1.32 -16.90
N GLU A 505 40.46 -1.24 -16.71
CA GLU A 505 41.19 -2.03 -15.70
C GLU A 505 40.78 -1.68 -14.27
N LEU A 506 40.52 -0.39 -13.99
CA LEU A 506 39.99 0.05 -12.70
C LEU A 506 38.53 -0.44 -12.50
N SER A 507 37.72 -0.33 -13.55
CA SER A 507 36.34 -0.80 -13.52
C SER A 507 36.24 -2.33 -13.34
N ASP A 508 37.15 -3.10 -13.92
CA ASP A 508 37.26 -4.56 -13.72
C ASP A 508 37.59 -4.91 -12.26
N LYS A 509 38.25 -4.00 -11.53
CA LYS A 509 38.51 -4.15 -10.10
C LYS A 509 37.32 -3.69 -9.22
N GLY A 510 36.26 -3.16 -9.82
CA GLY A 510 35.06 -2.72 -9.13
C GLY A 510 35.03 -1.23 -8.78
N PHE A 511 35.97 -0.43 -9.30
CA PHE A 511 35.97 1.01 -9.05
C PHE A 511 35.07 1.76 -10.03
N ARG A 512 34.35 2.76 -9.51
CA ARG A 512 33.64 3.75 -10.31
C ARG A 512 34.59 4.89 -10.64
N VAL A 513 34.75 5.22 -11.92
CA VAL A 513 35.74 6.17 -12.37
C VAL A 513 35.09 7.46 -12.87
N LEU A 514 35.54 8.62 -12.37
CA LEU A 514 35.18 9.95 -12.88
C LEU A 514 36.40 10.68 -13.41
N GLY A 515 36.21 11.39 -14.52
CA GLY A 515 37.25 12.26 -15.08
C GLY A 515 37.23 13.66 -14.45
N ILE A 516 38.41 14.27 -14.33
CA ILE A 516 38.60 15.66 -13.92
C ILE A 516 39.31 16.41 -15.04
N ALA A 517 38.71 17.53 -15.48
CA ALA A 517 39.29 18.41 -16.47
C ALA A 517 39.25 19.87 -16.00
N GLN A 518 40.13 20.67 -16.57
CA GLN A 518 40.21 22.13 -16.32
C GLN A 518 40.24 22.93 -17.62
N LYS A 519 39.77 24.17 -17.52
CA LYS A 519 39.97 25.23 -18.54
C LYS A 519 40.34 26.51 -17.83
N SER A 520 41.51 27.08 -18.20
CA SER A 520 41.96 28.36 -17.66
C SER A 520 41.39 29.54 -18.45
N ASN A 521 41.04 30.63 -17.76
CA ASN A 521 40.46 31.84 -18.33
C ASN A 521 39.22 31.55 -19.21
N PRO A 522 38.17 30.92 -18.64
CA PRO A 522 36.91 30.71 -19.36
C PRO A 522 36.26 32.05 -19.74
N SER A 523 35.08 32.00 -20.37
CA SER A 523 34.30 33.21 -20.73
C SER A 523 34.14 34.21 -19.57
N PRO A 524 33.87 35.49 -19.84
CA PRO A 524 33.66 36.50 -18.79
C PRO A 524 32.57 36.13 -17.80
N VAL A 525 32.70 36.58 -16.54
CA VAL A 525 31.74 36.35 -15.47
C VAL A 525 30.32 36.73 -15.89
N GLY A 526 29.34 35.88 -15.61
CA GLY A 526 27.92 36.08 -15.92
C GLY A 526 27.49 35.61 -17.32
N THR A 527 28.39 35.04 -18.12
CA THR A 527 28.07 34.49 -19.45
C THR A 527 28.38 33.01 -19.58
N PHE A 528 28.80 32.36 -18.48
CA PHE A 528 29.08 30.93 -18.47
C PHE A 528 27.81 30.10 -18.71
N GLY A 529 27.94 29.05 -19.51
CA GLY A 529 26.89 28.14 -19.78
C GLY A 529 27.43 26.83 -20.37
N VAL A 530 26.55 25.91 -20.74
CA VAL A 530 26.92 24.59 -21.31
C VAL A 530 27.87 24.70 -22.53
N LYS A 531 27.76 25.78 -23.31
CA LYS A 531 28.59 26.04 -24.48
C LYS A 531 30.09 26.25 -24.14
N ASP A 532 30.40 26.60 -22.90
CA ASP A 532 31.75 26.83 -22.44
C ASP A 532 32.48 25.54 -22.05
N GLU A 533 31.75 24.43 -21.87
CA GLU A 533 32.26 23.08 -21.61
C GLU A 533 32.85 22.48 -22.92
N CYS A 534 33.87 23.08 -23.47
CA CYS A 534 34.59 22.62 -24.66
C CYS A 534 36.09 22.99 -24.55
N ASP A 535 36.94 22.32 -25.36
CA ASP A 535 38.38 22.51 -25.42
C ASP A 535 39.06 22.45 -24.04
N MET A 536 38.67 21.49 -23.23
CA MET A 536 39.22 21.31 -21.89
C MET A 536 40.48 20.47 -21.89
N VAL A 537 41.25 20.59 -20.80
CA VAL A 537 42.45 19.80 -20.52
C VAL A 537 42.10 18.72 -19.51
N LEU A 538 42.12 17.46 -19.90
CA LEU A 538 41.97 16.34 -19.00
C LEU A 538 43.17 16.22 -18.07
N LEU A 539 42.93 16.26 -16.74
CA LEU A 539 44.00 16.15 -15.72
C LEU A 539 44.20 14.69 -15.29
N GLY A 540 43.13 13.96 -15.16
CA GLY A 540 43.17 12.61 -14.66
C GLY A 540 41.81 12.07 -14.23
N TYR A 541 41.80 11.08 -13.36
CA TYR A 541 40.59 10.43 -12.89
C TYR A 541 40.63 10.11 -11.41
N LEU A 542 39.41 10.01 -10.86
CA LEU A 542 39.12 9.60 -9.49
C LEU A 542 38.51 8.21 -9.53
N ALA A 543 38.99 7.29 -8.70
CA ALA A 543 38.47 5.95 -8.60
C ALA A 543 37.79 5.75 -7.23
N PHE A 544 36.50 5.52 -7.24
CA PHE A 544 35.67 5.35 -6.06
C PHE A 544 35.30 3.89 -5.88
N LEU A 545 35.26 3.47 -4.64
CA LEU A 545 34.75 2.16 -4.22
C LEU A 545 33.39 2.32 -3.57
N ASP A 546 32.40 1.55 -4.02
CA ASP A 546 31.11 1.40 -3.37
C ASP A 546 31.13 0.10 -2.52
N PRO A 547 31.45 0.15 -1.22
CA PRO A 547 31.54 -1.06 -0.41
C PRO A 547 30.18 -1.71 -0.28
N PRO A 548 30.07 -3.03 -0.47
CA PRO A 548 28.80 -3.74 -0.27
C PRO A 548 28.37 -3.71 1.20
N LYS A 549 27.06 -3.74 1.46
CA LYS A 549 26.53 -3.91 2.83
C LYS A 549 26.71 -5.35 3.28
N GLU A 550 27.12 -5.56 4.52
CA GLU A 550 27.29 -6.90 5.10
C GLU A 550 25.97 -7.70 5.13
N SER A 551 24.83 -7.02 5.35
CA SER A 551 23.49 -7.63 5.37
C SER A 551 23.01 -8.12 4.02
N THR A 552 23.46 -7.53 2.90
CA THR A 552 22.95 -7.80 1.56
C THR A 552 23.05 -9.27 1.16
N ALA A 553 24.18 -9.93 1.45
CA ALA A 553 24.36 -11.35 1.09
C ALA A 553 23.39 -12.27 1.86
N TYR A 554 23.04 -11.92 3.09
CA TYR A 554 22.05 -12.65 3.88
C TYR A 554 20.63 -12.38 3.36
N ALA A 555 20.31 -11.13 3.08
CA ALA A 555 19.00 -10.73 2.57
C ALA A 555 18.68 -11.37 1.21
N ILE A 556 19.63 -11.39 0.25
CA ILE A 556 19.44 -12.04 -1.04
C ILE A 556 19.18 -13.55 -0.88
N ARG A 557 19.88 -14.22 0.04
CA ARG A 557 19.62 -15.63 0.33
C ARG A 557 18.26 -15.85 0.96
N ALA A 558 17.87 -15.04 1.93
CA ALA A 558 16.56 -15.10 2.57
C ALA A 558 15.43 -14.86 1.54
N LEU A 559 15.53 -13.83 0.70
CA LEU A 559 14.58 -13.57 -0.38
C LEU A 559 14.44 -14.78 -1.32
N LYS A 560 15.55 -15.41 -1.68
CA LYS A 560 15.54 -16.64 -2.52
C LYS A 560 14.86 -17.82 -1.81
N GLU A 561 15.07 -17.99 -0.50
CA GLU A 561 14.37 -19.02 0.30
C GLU A 561 12.87 -18.79 0.36
N TYR A 562 12.43 -17.53 0.28
CA TYR A 562 11.04 -17.14 0.17
C TYR A 562 10.51 -17.12 -1.28
N GLY A 563 11.27 -17.65 -2.25
CA GLY A 563 10.84 -17.76 -3.64
C GLY A 563 10.83 -16.46 -4.41
N ILE A 564 11.65 -15.48 -4.02
CA ILE A 564 11.76 -14.17 -4.67
C ILE A 564 13.04 -14.14 -5.50
N ALA A 565 12.90 -13.93 -6.80
CA ALA A 565 14.03 -13.72 -7.70
C ALA A 565 14.47 -12.25 -7.66
N THR A 566 15.74 -11.99 -7.34
CA THR A 566 16.29 -10.63 -7.33
C THR A 566 16.93 -10.33 -8.67
N LYS A 567 16.53 -9.24 -9.33
CA LYS A 567 17.09 -8.71 -10.56
C LYS A 567 17.65 -7.30 -10.34
N ILE A 568 18.87 -7.05 -10.85
CA ILE A 568 19.55 -5.76 -10.69
C ILE A 568 19.35 -4.93 -11.96
N LEU A 569 18.79 -3.72 -11.82
CA LEU A 569 18.54 -2.77 -12.90
C LEU A 569 19.28 -1.47 -12.60
N THR A 570 20.45 -1.26 -13.22
CA THR A 570 21.32 -0.14 -12.89
C THR A 570 21.78 0.66 -14.11
N GLY A 571 22.00 1.96 -13.90
CA GLY A 571 22.68 2.82 -14.88
C GLY A 571 24.20 2.66 -14.92
N ASP A 572 24.78 1.90 -13.97
CA ASP A 572 26.22 1.72 -13.85
C ASP A 572 26.82 0.80 -14.91
N ASN A 573 28.16 0.85 -14.99
CA ASN A 573 28.93 0.01 -15.89
C ASN A 573 28.79 -1.48 -15.54
N GLU A 574 28.77 -2.34 -16.57
CA GLU A 574 28.63 -3.79 -16.45
C GLU A 574 29.69 -4.47 -15.58
N LYS A 575 30.95 -4.02 -15.66
CA LYS A 575 32.09 -4.59 -14.94
C LYS A 575 32.00 -4.33 -13.44
N VAL A 576 31.72 -3.08 -13.08
CA VAL A 576 31.50 -2.67 -11.67
C VAL A 576 30.31 -3.43 -11.09
N THR A 577 29.19 -3.50 -11.80
CA THR A 577 27.98 -4.19 -11.35
C THR A 577 28.23 -5.68 -11.14
N ARG A 578 28.94 -6.33 -12.07
CA ARG A 578 29.31 -7.77 -11.93
C ARG A 578 30.17 -8.01 -10.70
N THR A 579 31.13 -7.13 -10.41
CA THR A 579 32.03 -7.25 -9.26
C THR A 579 31.24 -7.14 -7.95
N VAL A 580 30.38 -6.11 -7.83
CA VAL A 580 29.52 -5.93 -6.65
C VAL A 580 28.57 -7.13 -6.47
N CYS A 581 27.90 -7.60 -7.53
CA CYS A 581 27.02 -8.77 -7.48
C CYS A 581 27.76 -10.01 -6.95
N LYS A 582 29.00 -10.23 -7.42
CA LYS A 582 29.84 -11.34 -6.94
C LYS A 582 30.18 -11.20 -5.45
N GLN A 583 30.50 -9.99 -4.97
CA GLN A 583 30.82 -9.73 -3.57
C GLN A 583 29.63 -9.99 -2.63
N VAL A 584 28.40 -9.66 -3.07
CA VAL A 584 27.17 -9.91 -2.30
C VAL A 584 26.62 -11.34 -2.50
N GLY A 585 27.32 -12.21 -3.26
CA GLY A 585 26.93 -13.60 -3.46
C GLY A 585 25.77 -13.80 -4.44
N LEU A 586 25.46 -12.80 -5.26
CA LEU A 586 24.49 -12.92 -6.37
C LEU A 586 25.21 -13.54 -7.58
N GLU A 587 24.76 -14.74 -7.97
CA GLU A 587 25.29 -15.41 -9.14
C GLU A 587 24.72 -14.81 -10.42
N VAL A 588 25.56 -14.10 -11.18
CA VAL A 588 25.17 -13.47 -12.46
C VAL A 588 25.35 -14.48 -13.60
N ARG A 589 24.25 -15.10 -14.01
CA ARG A 589 24.23 -16.04 -15.14
C ARG A 589 24.19 -15.30 -16.48
N ASN A 590 23.27 -14.35 -16.59
CA ASN A 590 23.08 -13.53 -17.78
C ASN A 590 23.06 -12.04 -17.41
N MET A 591 23.65 -11.23 -18.27
CA MET A 591 23.66 -9.77 -18.18
C MET A 591 23.32 -9.17 -19.54
N LEU A 592 22.46 -8.13 -19.53
CA LEU A 592 22.06 -7.35 -20.70
C LEU A 592 22.45 -5.89 -20.54
N LEU A 593 22.84 -5.26 -21.63
CA LEU A 593 23.14 -3.83 -21.69
C LEU A 593 21.94 -3.03 -22.22
N GLY A 594 21.83 -1.76 -21.83
CA GLY A 594 20.81 -0.87 -22.36
C GLY A 594 20.84 -0.74 -23.89
N SER A 595 22.03 -0.81 -24.52
CA SER A 595 22.21 -0.83 -25.97
C SER A 595 21.50 -2.02 -26.63
N ASP A 596 21.55 -3.19 -26.00
CA ASP A 596 20.95 -4.42 -26.57
C ASP A 596 19.42 -4.33 -26.49
N ILE A 597 18.89 -3.76 -25.40
CA ILE A 597 17.44 -3.59 -25.15
C ILE A 597 16.81 -2.67 -26.20
N ASN A 598 17.51 -1.64 -26.68
CA ASN A 598 17.01 -0.73 -27.69
C ASN A 598 16.70 -1.42 -29.03
N HIS A 599 17.34 -2.54 -29.33
CA HIS A 599 17.18 -3.28 -30.58
C HIS A 599 16.19 -4.45 -30.46
N MET A 600 15.68 -4.76 -29.27
CA MET A 600 14.75 -5.85 -29.01
C MET A 600 13.29 -5.37 -29.07
N SER A 601 12.42 -6.20 -29.63
CA SER A 601 10.98 -6.07 -29.47
C SER A 601 10.56 -6.43 -28.04
N ASP A 602 9.33 -6.06 -27.62
CA ASP A 602 8.83 -6.41 -26.28
C ASP A 602 8.67 -7.92 -26.10
N GLU A 603 8.32 -8.65 -27.16
CA GLU A 603 8.22 -10.12 -27.13
C GLU A 603 9.59 -10.81 -26.98
N GLU A 604 10.63 -10.26 -27.57
CA GLU A 604 12.01 -10.76 -27.42
C GLU A 604 12.54 -10.43 -26.03
N LEU A 605 12.34 -9.18 -25.59
CA LEU A 605 12.73 -8.74 -24.24
C LEU A 605 12.03 -9.59 -23.17
N ALA A 606 10.74 -9.92 -23.36
CA ALA A 606 9.97 -10.77 -22.45
C ALA A 606 10.65 -12.12 -22.19
N LYS A 607 11.10 -12.77 -23.25
CA LYS A 607 11.77 -14.09 -23.16
C LYS A 607 13.14 -14.00 -22.50
N VAL A 608 13.91 -12.96 -22.84
CA VAL A 608 15.28 -12.80 -22.34
C VAL A 608 15.28 -12.29 -20.91
N ALA A 609 14.33 -11.43 -20.53
CA ALA A 609 14.22 -10.89 -19.17
C ALA A 609 13.98 -11.96 -18.11
N GLU A 610 13.32 -13.09 -18.46
CA GLU A 610 13.13 -14.23 -17.55
C GLU A 610 14.45 -14.78 -17.02
N THR A 611 15.41 -14.96 -17.92
CA THR A 611 16.70 -15.61 -17.63
C THR A 611 17.82 -14.62 -17.26
N THR A 612 17.57 -13.32 -17.36
CA THR A 612 18.57 -12.27 -17.09
C THR A 612 18.51 -11.85 -15.62
N ASP A 613 19.65 -11.90 -14.96
CA ASP A 613 19.79 -11.52 -13.53
C ASP A 613 20.17 -10.03 -13.38
N VAL A 614 20.90 -9.46 -14.34
CA VAL A 614 21.46 -8.10 -14.27
C VAL A 614 21.25 -7.35 -15.58
N PHE A 615 20.79 -6.10 -15.46
CA PHE A 615 20.67 -5.16 -16.57
C PHE A 615 21.50 -3.91 -16.25
N ALA A 616 22.49 -3.59 -17.10
CA ALA A 616 23.48 -2.54 -16.86
C ALA A 616 23.41 -1.43 -17.91
N LYS A 617 23.92 -0.24 -17.59
CA LYS A 617 23.90 0.98 -18.45
C LYS A 617 22.47 1.33 -18.92
N LEU A 618 21.49 1.19 -18.02
CA LEU A 618 20.09 1.47 -18.33
C LEU A 618 19.75 2.97 -18.24
N THR A 619 18.85 3.40 -19.13
CA THR A 619 18.09 4.65 -18.97
C THR A 619 16.85 4.41 -18.10
N PRO A 620 16.21 5.47 -17.53
CA PRO A 620 14.98 5.35 -16.77
C PRO A 620 13.83 4.67 -17.54
N ASP A 621 13.68 4.99 -18.83
CA ASP A 621 12.65 4.39 -19.69
C ASP A 621 12.88 2.88 -19.91
N GLN A 622 14.15 2.47 -20.05
CA GLN A 622 14.49 1.06 -20.17
C GLN A 622 14.20 0.29 -18.87
N LYS A 623 14.45 0.90 -17.70
CA LYS A 623 14.05 0.30 -16.41
C LYS A 623 12.53 0.06 -16.36
N SER A 624 11.74 1.07 -16.74
CA SER A 624 10.27 0.97 -16.78
C SER A 624 9.78 -0.10 -17.76
N ARG A 625 10.40 -0.19 -18.93
CA ARG A 625 10.09 -1.18 -19.96
C ARG A 625 10.35 -2.62 -19.50
N ILE A 626 11.50 -2.88 -18.84
CA ILE A 626 11.82 -4.19 -18.27
C ILE A 626 10.79 -4.59 -17.21
N VAL A 627 10.44 -3.69 -16.30
CA VAL A 627 9.44 -3.91 -15.25
C VAL A 627 8.07 -4.26 -15.86
N THR A 628 7.64 -3.50 -16.87
CA THR A 628 6.35 -3.72 -17.56
C THR A 628 6.32 -5.11 -18.21
N VAL A 629 7.36 -5.47 -18.93
CA VAL A 629 7.46 -6.77 -19.62
C VAL A 629 7.44 -7.94 -18.62
N LEU A 630 8.14 -7.84 -17.48
CA LEU A 630 8.09 -8.87 -16.43
C LEU A 630 6.69 -9.03 -15.83
N ARG A 631 5.94 -7.93 -15.65
CA ARG A 631 4.56 -7.97 -15.21
C ARG A 631 3.63 -8.64 -16.23
N GLU A 632 3.80 -8.32 -17.51
CA GLU A 632 3.04 -8.93 -18.61
C GLU A 632 3.31 -10.42 -18.75
N ASN A 633 4.51 -10.89 -18.42
CA ASN A 633 4.85 -12.32 -18.28
C ASN A 633 4.13 -13.01 -17.11
N GLY A 634 3.41 -12.25 -16.27
CA GLY A 634 2.60 -12.76 -15.19
C GLY A 634 3.30 -12.75 -13.83
N HIS A 635 4.47 -12.11 -13.69
CA HIS A 635 5.12 -11.90 -12.38
C HIS A 635 4.40 -10.84 -11.54
N THR A 636 4.63 -10.86 -10.24
CA THR A 636 4.32 -9.75 -9.34
C THR A 636 5.63 -9.04 -9.02
N VAL A 637 5.84 -7.91 -9.70
CA VAL A 637 7.13 -7.22 -9.65
C VAL A 637 7.12 -6.15 -8.57
N GLY A 638 8.06 -6.27 -7.61
CA GLY A 638 8.45 -5.18 -6.74
C GLY A 638 9.63 -4.42 -7.34
N PHE A 639 9.60 -3.08 -7.33
CA PHE A 639 10.74 -2.26 -7.73
C PHE A 639 11.19 -1.40 -6.57
N MET A 640 12.46 -1.55 -6.16
CA MET A 640 13.08 -0.76 -5.09
C MET A 640 14.08 0.24 -5.68
N GLY A 641 13.89 1.53 -5.37
CA GLY A 641 14.75 2.61 -5.81
C GLY A 641 14.68 3.84 -4.91
N ASP A 642 15.65 4.74 -5.02
CA ASP A 642 15.77 5.95 -4.20
C ASP A 642 16.05 7.22 -5.01
N GLY A 643 16.32 7.07 -6.30
CA GLY A 643 16.64 8.16 -7.21
C GLY A 643 15.48 8.62 -8.09
N ILE A 644 15.66 9.78 -8.74
CA ILE A 644 14.72 10.29 -9.76
C ILE A 644 14.54 9.29 -10.90
N ASN A 645 15.63 8.62 -11.28
CA ASN A 645 15.67 7.65 -12.38
C ASN A 645 14.81 6.42 -12.15
N ASP A 646 14.41 6.16 -10.91
CA ASP A 646 13.65 4.98 -10.49
C ASP A 646 12.14 5.24 -10.39
N ALA A 647 11.75 6.50 -10.28
CA ALA A 647 10.35 6.88 -10.05
C ALA A 647 9.38 6.34 -11.10
N SER A 648 9.78 6.37 -12.39
CA SER A 648 8.97 5.81 -13.48
C SER A 648 8.84 4.29 -13.38
N ALA A 649 9.94 3.58 -13.11
CA ALA A 649 9.93 2.13 -12.94
C ALA A 649 9.12 1.68 -11.72
N MET A 650 9.17 2.43 -10.61
CA MET A 650 8.34 2.18 -9.42
C MET A 650 6.84 2.30 -9.72
N LYS A 651 6.42 3.30 -10.50
CA LYS A 651 5.02 3.46 -10.93
C LYS A 651 4.55 2.36 -11.88
N CYS A 652 5.46 1.80 -12.69
CA CYS A 652 5.17 0.69 -13.58
C CYS A 652 5.14 -0.66 -12.87
N ALA A 653 5.75 -0.81 -11.69
CA ALA A 653 5.75 -2.03 -10.88
C ALA A 653 4.37 -2.32 -10.25
N ASP A 654 4.15 -3.56 -9.79
CA ASP A 654 2.99 -3.89 -8.96
C ASP A 654 3.11 -3.27 -7.56
N ILE A 655 4.35 -3.08 -7.11
CA ILE A 655 4.71 -2.41 -5.85
C ILE A 655 5.95 -1.56 -6.06
N GLY A 656 5.80 -0.25 -5.91
CA GLY A 656 6.92 0.67 -5.77
C GLY A 656 7.42 0.71 -4.33
N ILE A 657 8.72 0.56 -4.13
CA ILE A 657 9.37 0.52 -2.81
C ILE A 657 10.45 1.59 -2.78
N SER A 658 10.43 2.46 -1.78
CA SER A 658 11.46 3.48 -1.57
C SER A 658 11.98 3.45 -0.14
N VAL A 659 12.90 4.33 0.17
CA VAL A 659 13.50 4.48 1.51
C VAL A 659 13.29 5.90 2.03
N ASP A 660 13.35 6.09 3.34
CA ASP A 660 13.13 7.41 3.96
C ASP A 660 14.17 8.46 3.53
N THR A 661 15.39 8.03 3.23
CA THR A 661 16.47 8.88 2.74
C THR A 661 16.43 9.15 1.24
N ALA A 662 15.46 8.61 0.50
CA ALA A 662 15.29 8.81 -0.93
C ALA A 662 14.86 10.23 -1.29
N VAL A 663 15.08 10.61 -2.54
CA VAL A 663 14.54 11.87 -3.08
C VAL A 663 13.01 11.87 -3.05
N ASP A 664 12.39 13.03 -2.91
CA ASP A 664 10.94 13.16 -2.73
C ASP A 664 10.12 12.52 -3.85
N VAL A 665 10.59 12.66 -5.09
CA VAL A 665 9.94 12.03 -6.26
C VAL A 665 9.88 10.51 -6.12
N ALA A 666 10.93 9.88 -5.61
CA ALA A 666 10.97 8.44 -5.37
C ALA A 666 10.02 8.04 -4.23
N LYS A 667 10.06 8.77 -3.10
CA LYS A 667 9.13 8.55 -1.98
C LYS A 667 7.67 8.70 -2.41
N GLU A 668 7.35 9.71 -3.23
CA GLU A 668 5.98 9.93 -3.70
C GLU A 668 5.50 8.83 -4.65
N SER A 669 6.39 8.31 -5.50
CA SER A 669 6.10 7.24 -6.45
C SER A 669 5.96 5.86 -5.80
N ALA A 670 6.41 5.69 -4.56
CA ALA A 670 6.41 4.42 -3.84
C ALA A 670 5.07 4.15 -3.13
N ASP A 671 4.67 2.88 -3.07
CA ASP A 671 3.58 2.35 -2.24
C ASP A 671 4.05 2.06 -0.81
N ILE A 672 5.32 1.71 -0.67
CA ILE A 672 5.97 1.31 0.58
C ILE A 672 7.26 2.08 0.76
N VAL A 673 7.50 2.56 1.98
CA VAL A 673 8.73 3.25 2.35
C VAL A 673 9.40 2.49 3.50
N LEU A 674 10.65 2.12 3.31
CA LEU A 674 11.48 1.52 4.35
C LEU A 674 12.15 2.65 5.15
N LEU A 675 12.06 2.60 6.48
CA LEU A 675 12.71 3.59 7.36
C LEU A 675 14.23 3.36 7.48
N GLU A 676 14.67 2.16 7.16
CA GLU A 676 16.08 1.81 7.03
C GLU A 676 16.32 1.25 5.63
N LYS A 677 17.38 1.72 4.98
CA LYS A 677 17.76 1.30 3.63
C LYS A 677 18.50 -0.04 3.69
N ASP A 678 17.76 -1.11 4.03
CA ASP A 678 18.27 -2.47 4.17
C ASP A 678 17.31 -3.49 3.54
N LEU A 679 17.84 -4.43 2.76
CA LEU A 679 17.07 -5.52 2.17
C LEU A 679 16.54 -6.52 3.20
N MET A 680 17.12 -6.60 4.40
CA MET A 680 16.57 -7.41 5.51
C MET A 680 15.25 -6.83 6.00
N VAL A 681 15.13 -5.49 6.08
CA VAL A 681 13.89 -4.80 6.43
C VAL A 681 12.81 -5.08 5.38
N LEU A 682 13.19 -5.09 4.11
CA LEU A 682 12.30 -5.45 3.00
C LEU A 682 11.80 -6.90 3.13
N GLU A 683 12.70 -7.84 3.40
CA GLU A 683 12.36 -9.26 3.59
C GLU A 683 11.38 -9.45 4.75
N GLU A 684 11.65 -8.87 5.92
CA GLU A 684 10.75 -8.90 7.07
C GLU A 684 9.38 -8.29 6.75
N GLY A 685 9.35 -7.18 6.01
CA GLY A 685 8.12 -6.55 5.55
C GLY A 685 7.30 -7.47 4.63
N ILE A 686 7.93 -8.15 3.67
CA ILE A 686 7.27 -9.11 2.77
C ILE A 686 6.69 -10.29 3.57
N VAL A 687 7.41 -10.80 4.54
CA VAL A 687 6.95 -11.88 5.44
C VAL A 687 5.68 -11.45 6.19
N GLU A 688 5.65 -10.25 6.75
CA GLU A 688 4.45 -9.72 7.43
C GLU A 688 3.30 -9.47 6.44
N GLY A 689 3.58 -9.04 5.22
CA GLY A 689 2.60 -8.95 4.11
C GLY A 689 1.96 -10.30 3.80
N ARG A 690 2.77 -11.37 3.71
CA ARG A 690 2.30 -12.76 3.49
C ARG A 690 1.44 -13.28 4.65
N LYS A 691 1.81 -12.99 5.90
CA LYS A 691 1.00 -13.32 7.08
C LYS A 691 -0.35 -12.61 7.05
N THR A 692 -0.36 -11.35 6.64
CA THR A 692 -1.57 -10.54 6.50
C THR A 692 -2.49 -11.14 5.44
N TYR A 693 -1.96 -11.46 4.27
CA TYR A 693 -2.69 -12.11 3.19
C TYR A 693 -3.25 -13.48 3.61
N ALA A 694 -2.45 -14.30 4.32
CA ALA A 694 -2.89 -15.59 4.83
C ALA A 694 -4.12 -15.47 5.71
N ASN A 695 -4.13 -14.51 6.64
CA ASN A 695 -5.26 -14.33 7.55
C ASN A 695 -6.51 -13.80 6.84
N MET A 696 -6.35 -12.96 5.80
CA MET A 696 -7.47 -12.55 4.95
C MET A 696 -8.08 -13.74 4.20
N ILE A 697 -7.26 -14.55 3.52
CA ILE A 697 -7.76 -15.69 2.73
C ILE A 697 -8.35 -16.78 3.59
N LYS A 698 -7.83 -17.02 4.80
CA LYS A 698 -8.45 -17.92 5.79
C LYS A 698 -9.89 -17.51 6.04
N TYR A 699 -10.12 -16.25 6.42
CA TYR A 699 -11.46 -15.74 6.70
C TYR A 699 -12.41 -15.87 5.50
N ILE A 700 -11.94 -15.45 4.32
CA ILE A 700 -12.74 -15.49 3.09
C ILE A 700 -13.19 -16.93 2.78
N LYS A 701 -12.25 -17.89 2.79
CA LYS A 701 -12.54 -19.30 2.50
C LYS A 701 -13.41 -19.95 3.58
N MET A 702 -13.16 -19.63 4.85
CA MET A 702 -13.97 -20.12 5.98
C MET A 702 -15.43 -19.68 5.87
N THR A 703 -15.64 -18.37 5.72
CA THR A 703 -17.00 -17.79 5.66
C THR A 703 -17.76 -18.30 4.44
N ALA A 704 -17.11 -18.34 3.27
CA ALA A 704 -17.74 -18.85 2.05
C ALA A 704 -18.15 -20.31 2.20
N SER A 705 -17.29 -21.19 2.75
CA SER A 705 -17.58 -22.61 2.91
C SER A 705 -18.62 -22.88 4.00
N SER A 706 -18.55 -22.19 5.14
CA SER A 706 -19.49 -22.31 6.25
C SER A 706 -20.90 -21.90 5.83
N ASN A 707 -21.05 -20.73 5.18
CA ASN A 707 -22.34 -20.25 4.70
C ASN A 707 -22.94 -21.20 3.66
N PHE A 708 -22.13 -21.74 2.74
CA PHE A 708 -22.61 -22.71 1.76
C PHE A 708 -23.08 -24.00 2.42
N GLY A 709 -22.35 -24.54 3.40
CA GLY A 709 -22.74 -25.74 4.16
C GLY A 709 -24.06 -25.55 4.91
N ASN A 710 -24.16 -24.44 5.65
CA ASN A 710 -25.39 -24.12 6.41
C ASN A 710 -26.61 -24.02 5.53
N MET A 711 -26.49 -23.39 4.36
CA MET A 711 -27.57 -23.30 3.39
C MET A 711 -28.09 -24.70 2.93
N PHE A 712 -27.14 -25.54 2.58
CA PHE A 712 -27.45 -26.87 2.11
C PHE A 712 -28.18 -27.69 3.20
N SER A 713 -27.75 -27.58 4.46
CA SER A 713 -28.36 -28.22 5.61
C SER A 713 -29.77 -27.70 5.86
N VAL A 714 -29.96 -26.39 5.86
CA VAL A 714 -31.27 -25.75 6.09
C VAL A 714 -32.25 -26.07 4.96
N LEU A 715 -31.81 -26.07 3.69
CA LEU A 715 -32.64 -26.43 2.55
C LEU A 715 -33.15 -27.86 2.67
N ALA A 716 -32.27 -28.82 2.96
CA ALA A 716 -32.64 -30.22 3.12
C ALA A 716 -33.57 -30.43 4.32
N ALA A 717 -33.29 -29.82 5.47
CA ALA A 717 -34.15 -29.88 6.64
C ALA A 717 -35.55 -29.29 6.36
N SER A 718 -35.61 -28.16 5.65
CA SER A 718 -36.88 -27.53 5.26
C SER A 718 -37.76 -28.41 4.37
N ALA A 719 -37.14 -29.24 3.51
CA ALA A 719 -37.85 -30.15 2.62
C ALA A 719 -38.30 -31.42 3.32
N LEU A 720 -37.53 -31.94 4.28
CA LEU A 720 -37.72 -33.26 4.87
C LEU A 720 -38.52 -33.24 6.19
N LEU A 721 -38.41 -32.18 7.00
CA LEU A 721 -39.04 -32.11 8.30
C LEU A 721 -40.46 -31.52 8.22
N PRO A 722 -41.40 -32.01 9.02
CA PRO A 722 -42.78 -31.51 9.06
C PRO A 722 -42.93 -30.15 9.78
N PHE A 723 -41.87 -29.65 10.41
CA PHE A 723 -41.80 -28.37 11.12
C PHE A 723 -40.55 -27.57 10.72
N LEU A 724 -40.48 -26.32 11.11
CA LEU A 724 -39.27 -25.48 10.85
C LEU A 724 -38.08 -26.04 11.64
N PRO A 725 -36.98 -26.32 10.97
CA PRO A 725 -35.82 -26.95 11.59
C PRO A 725 -35.17 -26.06 12.68
N MET A 726 -35.30 -24.73 12.57
CA MET A 726 -34.79 -23.74 13.51
C MET A 726 -35.63 -22.46 13.41
N MET A 727 -35.80 -21.76 14.49
CA MET A 727 -36.43 -20.41 14.44
C MET A 727 -35.44 -19.36 13.86
N SER A 728 -36.01 -18.30 13.28
CA SER A 728 -35.23 -17.17 12.73
C SER A 728 -34.21 -16.61 13.72
N ILE A 729 -34.62 -16.50 14.99
CA ILE A 729 -33.75 -15.95 16.04
C ILE A 729 -32.53 -16.85 16.35
N HIS A 730 -32.69 -18.17 16.25
CA HIS A 730 -31.61 -19.12 16.48
C HIS A 730 -30.51 -18.98 15.43
N LEU A 731 -30.87 -18.85 14.14
CA LEU A 731 -29.94 -18.63 13.04
C LEU A 731 -29.17 -17.30 13.22
N LEU A 732 -29.85 -16.26 13.65
CA LEU A 732 -29.22 -14.97 13.91
C LEU A 732 -28.21 -15.06 15.06
N CYS A 733 -28.57 -15.77 16.17
CA CYS A 733 -27.62 -15.97 17.28
C CYS A 733 -26.39 -16.78 16.87
N LEU A 734 -26.55 -17.82 16.07
CA LEU A 734 -25.44 -18.63 15.56
C LEU A 734 -24.48 -17.76 14.72
N ASN A 735 -25.03 -17.00 13.77
CA ASN A 735 -24.23 -16.14 12.90
C ASN A 735 -23.49 -15.05 13.68
N LEU A 736 -24.14 -14.40 14.64
CA LEU A 736 -23.49 -13.36 15.46
C LEU A 736 -22.28 -13.91 16.23
N ILE A 737 -22.41 -15.07 16.88
CA ILE A 737 -21.30 -15.66 17.66
C ILE A 737 -20.19 -16.18 16.74
N TYR A 738 -20.56 -16.76 15.58
CA TYR A 738 -19.58 -17.13 14.57
C TYR A 738 -18.77 -15.92 14.08
N ASP A 739 -19.45 -14.86 13.68
CA ASP A 739 -18.82 -13.62 13.23
C ASP A 739 -17.94 -13.00 14.32
N LEU A 740 -18.42 -12.98 15.57
CA LEU A 740 -17.63 -12.50 16.71
C LEU A 740 -16.36 -13.35 16.89
N SER A 741 -16.45 -14.66 16.75
CA SER A 741 -15.30 -15.57 16.82
C SER A 741 -14.30 -15.29 15.69
N CYS A 742 -14.77 -14.95 14.50
CA CYS A 742 -13.93 -14.62 13.35
C CYS A 742 -13.21 -13.28 13.48
N THR A 743 -13.67 -12.36 14.36
CA THR A 743 -12.99 -11.05 14.55
C THR A 743 -11.55 -11.17 15.05
N ALA A 744 -11.16 -12.31 15.62
CA ALA A 744 -9.79 -12.57 16.06
C ALA A 744 -8.85 -13.10 14.97
N ILE A 745 -9.35 -13.48 13.80
CA ILE A 745 -8.53 -14.05 12.70
C ILE A 745 -7.38 -13.14 12.27
N PRO A 746 -7.48 -11.79 12.24
CA PRO A 746 -6.34 -10.93 11.94
C PRO A 746 -5.11 -11.20 12.82
N TRP A 747 -5.28 -11.73 14.02
CA TRP A 747 -4.20 -12.07 14.96
C TRP A 747 -3.82 -13.55 14.96
N ASP A 748 -4.36 -14.34 14.03
CA ASP A 748 -4.05 -15.76 13.98
C ASP A 748 -2.61 -16.04 13.50
N ASN A 749 -2.07 -17.18 13.95
CA ASN A 749 -0.77 -17.68 13.54
C ASN A 749 -0.81 -18.21 12.11
N VAL A 750 0.29 -18.03 11.37
CA VAL A 750 0.44 -18.50 10.00
C VAL A 750 1.55 -19.53 9.93
N ASP A 751 1.31 -20.61 9.20
CA ASP A 751 2.29 -21.69 9.03
C ASP A 751 3.45 -21.24 8.14
N GLU A 752 4.68 -21.66 8.45
CA GLU A 752 5.90 -21.26 7.72
C GLU A 752 5.85 -21.64 6.23
N GLU A 753 5.27 -22.80 5.90
CA GLU A 753 5.17 -23.28 4.52
C GLU A 753 4.30 -22.32 3.66
N PHE A 754 3.31 -21.68 4.26
CA PHE A 754 2.52 -20.66 3.55
C PHE A 754 3.36 -19.41 3.24
N ILE A 755 4.22 -19.01 4.17
CA ILE A 755 5.05 -17.80 4.05
C ILE A 755 6.16 -17.98 3.01
N LYS A 756 6.68 -19.20 2.82
CA LYS A 756 7.80 -19.49 1.92
C LYS A 756 7.50 -19.31 0.42
N VAL A 757 6.23 -19.30 0.03
CA VAL A 757 5.84 -19.24 -1.39
C VAL A 757 5.03 -17.98 -1.65
N PRO A 758 5.39 -17.16 -2.67
CA PRO A 758 4.57 -16.04 -3.10
C PRO A 758 3.21 -16.52 -3.61
N ARG A 759 2.13 -15.82 -3.22
CA ARG A 759 0.76 -16.21 -3.59
C ARG A 759 0.00 -15.03 -4.14
N LYS A 760 -0.63 -15.22 -5.30
CA LYS A 760 -1.51 -14.24 -5.94
C LYS A 760 -2.96 -14.48 -5.55
N TRP A 761 -3.75 -13.43 -5.60
CA TRP A 761 -5.19 -13.54 -5.42
C TRP A 761 -5.83 -14.34 -6.55
N ASP A 762 -6.55 -15.42 -6.19
CA ASP A 762 -7.37 -16.20 -7.11
C ASP A 762 -8.79 -16.36 -6.56
N ALA A 763 -9.72 -15.59 -7.11
CA ALA A 763 -11.14 -15.70 -6.74
C ALA A 763 -11.76 -17.07 -7.08
N SER A 764 -11.23 -17.78 -8.10
CA SER A 764 -11.73 -19.09 -8.50
C SER A 764 -11.45 -20.16 -7.46
N SER A 765 -10.36 -20.02 -6.70
CA SER A 765 -9.98 -20.94 -5.62
C SER A 765 -11.00 -20.95 -4.49
N VAL A 766 -11.64 -19.79 -4.21
CA VAL A 766 -12.68 -19.68 -3.18
C VAL A 766 -13.92 -20.51 -3.55
N GLY A 767 -14.35 -20.43 -4.82
CA GLY A 767 -15.49 -21.24 -5.30
C GLY A 767 -15.24 -22.76 -5.23
N LYS A 768 -14.05 -23.20 -5.65
CA LYS A 768 -13.63 -24.62 -5.56
C LYS A 768 -13.61 -25.08 -4.10
N PHE A 769 -13.03 -24.25 -3.22
CA PHE A 769 -12.96 -24.53 -1.79
C PHE A 769 -14.34 -24.63 -1.14
N MET A 770 -15.24 -23.73 -1.46
CA MET A 770 -16.62 -23.69 -0.98
C MET A 770 -17.38 -24.99 -1.31
N ILE A 771 -17.27 -25.48 -2.55
CA ILE A 771 -17.94 -26.70 -3.01
C ILE A 771 -17.36 -27.95 -2.33
N TRP A 772 -16.06 -28.01 -2.08
CA TRP A 772 -15.43 -29.17 -1.45
C TRP A 772 -15.60 -29.22 0.06
N MET A 773 -15.45 -28.07 0.73
CA MET A 773 -15.44 -28.03 2.21
C MET A 773 -16.81 -27.73 2.82
N GLY A 774 -17.70 -27.04 2.09
CA GLY A 774 -19.00 -26.65 2.60
C GLY A 774 -19.89 -27.87 3.00
N PRO A 775 -20.07 -28.86 2.14
CA PRO A 775 -20.93 -30.02 2.46
C PRO A 775 -20.44 -30.90 3.62
N VAL A 776 -19.20 -30.70 4.10
CA VAL A 776 -18.65 -31.54 5.18
C VAL A 776 -19.42 -31.38 6.49
N SER A 777 -19.79 -30.16 6.87
CA SER A 777 -20.61 -29.90 8.06
C SER A 777 -22.03 -30.44 7.88
N SER A 778 -22.61 -30.31 6.68
CA SER A 778 -23.97 -30.74 6.38
C SER A 778 -24.20 -32.23 6.61
N ILE A 779 -23.19 -33.08 6.43
CA ILE A 779 -23.28 -34.52 6.74
C ILE A 779 -23.62 -34.72 8.22
N PHE A 780 -23.03 -33.93 9.10
CA PHE A 780 -23.27 -34.06 10.56
C PHE A 780 -24.57 -33.37 10.97
N ASP A 781 -24.96 -32.28 10.30
CA ASP A 781 -26.31 -31.74 10.44
C ASP A 781 -27.36 -32.80 10.11
N PHE A 782 -27.21 -33.52 8.99
CA PHE A 782 -28.15 -34.60 8.61
C PHE A 782 -28.14 -35.74 9.61
N THR A 783 -26.99 -36.15 10.12
CA THR A 783 -26.94 -37.19 11.16
C THR A 783 -27.64 -36.73 12.44
N THR A 784 -27.51 -35.46 12.79
CA THR A 784 -28.20 -34.85 13.93
C THR A 784 -29.72 -34.79 13.71
N TYR A 785 -30.18 -34.43 12.49
CA TYR A 785 -31.62 -34.46 12.17
C TYR A 785 -32.22 -35.85 12.33
N ILE A 786 -31.55 -36.88 11.79
CA ILE A 786 -32.01 -38.28 11.90
C ILE A 786 -32.00 -38.70 13.36
N PHE A 787 -30.91 -38.43 14.09
CA PHE A 787 -30.80 -38.82 15.49
C PHE A 787 -31.83 -38.11 16.37
N MET A 788 -32.02 -36.82 16.25
CA MET A 788 -32.98 -36.05 17.02
C MET A 788 -34.41 -36.45 16.69
N TYR A 789 -34.77 -36.59 15.39
CA TYR A 789 -36.10 -36.87 14.95
C TYR A 789 -36.55 -38.32 15.27
N PHE A 790 -35.70 -39.33 14.99
CA PHE A 790 -36.11 -40.73 15.11
C PHE A 790 -35.72 -41.38 16.44
N VAL A 791 -34.76 -40.82 17.19
CA VAL A 791 -34.24 -41.49 18.39
C VAL A 791 -34.42 -40.62 19.63
N PHE A 792 -33.86 -39.40 19.63
CA PHE A 792 -33.74 -38.63 20.87
C PHE A 792 -35.06 -38.01 21.34
N CYS A 793 -35.75 -37.29 20.45
CA CYS A 793 -37.03 -36.68 20.81
C CYS A 793 -38.12 -37.73 21.16
N PRO A 794 -38.25 -38.85 20.41
CA PRO A 794 -39.16 -39.92 20.83
C PRO A 794 -38.88 -40.48 22.23
N ILE A 795 -37.63 -40.74 22.56
CA ILE A 795 -37.26 -41.33 23.86
C ILE A 795 -37.48 -40.34 25.02
N PHE A 796 -37.10 -39.10 24.86
CA PHE A 796 -37.05 -38.12 25.97
C PHE A 796 -38.29 -37.22 26.08
N VAL A 797 -39.12 -37.12 25.01
CA VAL A 797 -40.25 -36.20 24.97
C VAL A 797 -41.57 -36.97 24.83
N SER A 798 -41.70 -37.82 23.80
CA SER A 798 -42.99 -38.37 23.37
C SER A 798 -43.19 -39.88 23.66
N HIS A 799 -42.41 -40.41 24.60
CA HIS A 799 -42.53 -41.82 25.06
C HIS A 799 -42.51 -42.86 23.92
N GLY A 800 -41.66 -42.65 22.91
CA GLY A 800 -41.47 -43.56 21.79
C GLY A 800 -42.30 -43.22 20.53
N VAL A 801 -43.10 -42.17 20.57
CA VAL A 801 -43.98 -41.77 19.44
C VAL A 801 -43.28 -40.77 18.54
N LEU A 802 -43.32 -40.97 17.23
CA LEU A 802 -42.78 -40.03 16.26
C LEU A 802 -43.66 -38.79 16.10
N TYR A 803 -43.10 -37.65 15.70
CA TYR A 803 -43.83 -36.40 15.55
C TYR A 803 -45.11 -36.55 14.69
N ASN A 804 -45.01 -37.22 13.55
CA ASN A 804 -46.14 -37.41 12.64
C ASN A 804 -47.27 -38.27 13.23
N ASP A 805 -46.97 -39.11 14.20
CA ASP A 805 -47.91 -40.03 14.83
C ASP A 805 -48.47 -39.49 16.16
N LEU A 806 -47.97 -38.30 16.62
CA LEU A 806 -48.44 -37.72 17.89
C LEU A 806 -49.95 -37.49 17.93
N ALA A 807 -50.55 -37.05 16.82
CA ALA A 807 -51.98 -36.82 16.72
C ALA A 807 -52.85 -38.11 16.83
N SER A 808 -52.23 -39.29 16.64
CA SER A 808 -52.90 -40.57 16.81
C SER A 808 -52.93 -41.03 18.29
N VAL A 809 -52.01 -40.47 19.13
CA VAL A 809 -51.90 -40.93 20.52
C VAL A 809 -52.36 -39.84 21.52
N TYR A 810 -52.14 -38.58 21.20
CA TYR A 810 -52.44 -37.41 22.05
C TYR A 810 -53.56 -36.57 21.42
N SER A 811 -54.29 -35.78 22.21
CA SER A 811 -55.35 -34.92 21.73
C SER A 811 -55.48 -33.65 22.56
N GLY A 812 -56.06 -32.58 21.96
CA GLY A 812 -56.34 -31.32 22.63
C GLY A 812 -55.05 -30.61 23.08
N ALA A 813 -55.06 -30.07 24.31
CA ALA A 813 -53.93 -29.31 24.83
C ALA A 813 -52.65 -30.14 25.02
N GLU A 814 -52.79 -31.45 25.30
CA GLU A 814 -51.65 -32.36 25.47
C GLU A 814 -50.90 -32.60 24.16
N LEU A 815 -51.62 -32.71 23.05
CA LEU A 815 -51.01 -32.82 21.72
C LEU A 815 -50.20 -31.57 21.40
N ILE A 816 -50.73 -30.39 21.61
CA ILE A 816 -50.05 -29.10 21.35
C ILE A 816 -48.78 -29.02 22.18
N GLN A 817 -48.86 -29.38 23.47
CA GLN A 817 -47.69 -29.33 24.36
C GLN A 817 -46.63 -30.36 23.95
N MET A 818 -47.01 -31.56 23.52
CA MET A 818 -46.05 -32.57 23.05
C MET A 818 -45.40 -32.18 21.75
N GLN A 819 -46.15 -31.62 20.80
CA GLN A 819 -45.59 -31.08 19.56
C GLN A 819 -44.61 -29.96 19.83
N PHE A 820 -44.97 -29.00 20.71
CA PHE A 820 -44.08 -27.90 21.08
C PHE A 820 -42.78 -28.41 21.72
N ASN A 821 -42.87 -29.31 22.72
CA ASN A 821 -41.68 -29.85 23.38
C ASN A 821 -40.79 -30.65 22.42
N TYR A 822 -41.39 -31.40 21.47
CA TYR A 822 -40.67 -32.16 20.46
C TYR A 822 -39.86 -31.23 19.54
N ILE A 823 -40.50 -30.18 19.02
CA ILE A 823 -39.85 -29.17 18.17
C ILE A 823 -38.76 -28.43 18.96
N ALA A 824 -39.05 -27.99 20.19
CA ALA A 824 -38.12 -27.26 21.04
C ALA A 824 -36.87 -28.10 21.39
N MET A 825 -37.07 -29.40 21.69
CA MET A 825 -35.94 -30.30 21.93
C MET A 825 -35.10 -30.53 20.67
N PHE A 826 -35.74 -30.73 19.52
CA PHE A 826 -35.07 -30.89 18.23
C PHE A 826 -34.23 -29.66 17.88
N GLN A 827 -34.83 -28.48 18.00
CA GLN A 827 -34.17 -27.20 17.70
C GLN A 827 -33.00 -26.93 18.65
N ALA A 828 -33.13 -27.24 19.95
CA ALA A 828 -32.05 -27.10 20.92
C ALA A 828 -30.88 -28.05 20.59
N GLY A 829 -31.16 -29.30 20.22
CA GLY A 829 -30.12 -30.26 19.83
C GLY A 829 -29.34 -29.81 18.60
N TRP A 830 -30.04 -29.45 17.53
CA TRP A 830 -29.36 -28.98 16.31
C TRP A 830 -28.61 -27.63 16.54
N PHE A 831 -29.20 -26.72 17.30
CA PHE A 831 -28.53 -25.44 17.64
C PHE A 831 -27.17 -25.65 18.31
N VAL A 832 -27.10 -26.55 19.29
CA VAL A 832 -25.83 -26.83 19.99
C VAL A 832 -24.83 -27.52 19.06
N GLU A 833 -25.26 -28.54 18.28
CA GLU A 833 -24.37 -29.24 17.33
C GLU A 833 -23.85 -28.29 16.26
N SER A 834 -24.74 -27.53 15.62
CA SER A 834 -24.39 -26.59 14.56
C SER A 834 -23.39 -25.54 15.06
N MET A 835 -23.52 -25.06 16.31
CA MET A 835 -22.54 -24.12 16.89
C MET A 835 -21.16 -24.75 17.08
N TRP A 836 -21.10 -25.99 17.54
CA TRP A 836 -19.82 -26.69 17.69
C TRP A 836 -19.16 -26.93 16.35
N SER A 837 -19.86 -27.42 15.35
CA SER A 837 -19.33 -27.70 14.02
C SER A 837 -18.90 -26.41 13.30
N GLN A 838 -19.72 -25.36 13.31
CA GLN A 838 -19.42 -24.06 12.70
C GLN A 838 -18.24 -23.33 13.36
N THR A 839 -18.14 -23.40 14.69
CA THR A 839 -17.03 -22.68 15.37
C THR A 839 -15.72 -23.46 15.27
N LEU A 840 -15.77 -24.79 15.35
CA LEU A 840 -14.58 -25.63 15.21
C LEU A 840 -14.03 -25.65 13.78
N VAL A 841 -14.86 -25.37 12.77
CA VAL A 841 -14.39 -25.23 11.37
C VAL A 841 -13.27 -24.18 11.26
N ILE A 842 -13.30 -23.13 12.08
CA ILE A 842 -12.26 -22.11 12.13
C ILE A 842 -10.89 -22.77 12.38
N HIS A 843 -10.82 -23.68 13.35
CA HIS A 843 -9.58 -24.40 13.66
C HIS A 843 -9.20 -25.43 12.61
N MET A 844 -10.20 -26.05 11.96
CA MET A 844 -9.95 -27.11 10.96
C MET A 844 -9.42 -26.57 9.64
N ILE A 845 -9.94 -25.42 9.18
CA ILE A 845 -9.65 -24.87 7.85
C ILE A 845 -8.44 -23.91 7.84
N ARG A 846 -8.08 -23.32 8.98
CA ARG A 846 -7.01 -22.33 9.07
C ARG A 846 -5.61 -22.82 8.67
N THR A 847 -5.42 -24.14 8.62
CA THR A 847 -4.11 -24.76 8.38
C THR A 847 -4.27 -26.07 7.60
N PRO A 848 -3.34 -26.41 6.68
CA PRO A 848 -3.29 -27.76 6.08
C PRO A 848 -2.86 -28.83 7.06
N LYS A 849 -2.19 -28.48 8.18
CA LYS A 849 -1.68 -29.39 9.21
C LYS A 849 -2.79 -29.89 10.13
N LEU A 850 -2.44 -30.80 11.07
CA LEU A 850 -3.37 -31.24 12.09
C LEU A 850 -3.59 -30.08 13.11
N PRO A 851 -4.85 -29.62 13.25
CA PRO A 851 -5.18 -28.55 14.18
C PRO A 851 -4.91 -29.00 15.62
N PHE A 852 -4.60 -28.04 16.48
CA PHE A 852 -4.27 -28.20 17.90
C PHE A 852 -2.95 -28.93 18.20
N ILE A 853 -2.48 -29.83 17.33
CA ILE A 853 -1.26 -30.63 17.51
C ILE A 853 -0.08 -30.02 16.76
N GLU A 854 -0.15 -29.96 15.43
CA GLU A 854 0.94 -29.47 14.57
C GLU A 854 0.88 -27.94 14.32
N SER A 855 -0.33 -27.39 14.27
CA SER A 855 -0.55 -25.94 14.10
C SER A 855 -1.58 -25.44 15.10
N ARG A 856 -1.15 -24.59 16.01
CA ARG A 856 -2.02 -23.98 17.04
C ARG A 856 -2.51 -22.62 16.60
N ALA A 857 -3.81 -22.38 16.79
CA ALA A 857 -4.38 -21.06 16.63
C ALA A 857 -3.80 -20.09 17.68
N SER A 858 -3.86 -18.80 17.39
CA SER A 858 -3.48 -17.78 18.36
C SER A 858 -4.41 -17.80 19.59
N LEU A 859 -3.93 -17.28 20.71
CA LEU A 859 -4.70 -17.21 21.95
C LEU A 859 -6.04 -16.45 21.77
N PRO A 860 -6.12 -15.28 21.09
CA PRO A 860 -7.38 -14.59 20.84
C PRO A 860 -8.39 -15.44 20.07
N VAL A 861 -7.96 -16.13 18.99
CA VAL A 861 -8.84 -17.02 18.21
C VAL A 861 -9.36 -18.14 19.07
N SER A 862 -8.47 -18.82 19.82
CA SER A 862 -8.87 -19.93 20.70
C SER A 862 -9.84 -19.49 21.81
N LEU A 863 -9.56 -18.33 22.45
CA LEU A 863 -10.43 -17.81 23.51
C LEU A 863 -11.84 -17.48 22.98
N LEU A 864 -11.93 -16.73 21.87
CA LEU A 864 -13.25 -16.34 21.33
C LEU A 864 -14.04 -17.53 20.81
N THR A 865 -13.39 -18.49 20.14
CA THR A 865 -14.08 -19.68 19.63
C THR A 865 -14.59 -20.57 20.77
N PHE A 866 -13.78 -20.89 21.76
CA PHE A 866 -14.20 -21.72 22.90
C PHE A 866 -15.18 -21.00 23.84
N ALA A 867 -15.04 -19.67 24.01
CA ALA A 867 -16.04 -18.88 24.74
C ALA A 867 -17.38 -18.88 24.02
N GLY A 868 -17.39 -18.75 22.69
CA GLY A 868 -18.62 -18.85 21.88
C GLY A 868 -19.29 -20.20 22.03
N ILE A 869 -18.53 -21.30 21.89
CA ILE A 869 -19.03 -22.67 22.11
C ILE A 869 -19.61 -22.81 23.51
N PHE A 870 -18.91 -22.37 24.54
CA PHE A 870 -19.34 -22.49 25.94
C PHE A 870 -20.65 -21.71 26.17
N ILE A 871 -20.73 -20.45 25.76
CA ILE A 871 -21.89 -19.58 25.94
C ILE A 871 -23.12 -20.22 25.28
N LEU A 872 -23.05 -20.61 24.00
CA LEU A 872 -24.20 -21.14 23.29
C LEU A 872 -24.57 -22.55 23.74
N THR A 873 -23.62 -23.35 24.23
CA THR A 873 -23.94 -24.68 24.82
C THR A 873 -24.73 -24.53 26.12
N ILE A 874 -24.52 -23.47 26.90
CA ILE A 874 -25.22 -23.25 28.16
C ILE A 874 -26.61 -22.61 27.95
N ILE A 875 -26.82 -21.85 26.88
CA ILE A 875 -28.07 -21.11 26.63
C ILE A 875 -29.33 -21.99 26.82
N PRO A 876 -29.46 -23.21 26.26
CA PRO A 876 -30.66 -24.05 26.46
C PRO A 876 -30.96 -24.41 27.92
N PHE A 877 -29.96 -24.27 28.81
CA PHE A 877 -30.11 -24.58 30.24
C PHE A 877 -30.40 -23.34 31.11
N THR A 878 -30.54 -22.18 30.49
CA THR A 878 -30.75 -20.88 31.16
C THR A 878 -32.18 -20.38 30.93
N PRO A 879 -32.67 -19.42 31.73
CA PRO A 879 -33.94 -18.74 31.44
C PRO A 879 -33.96 -18.07 30.06
N ILE A 880 -32.83 -17.70 29.53
CA ILE A 880 -32.71 -17.17 28.16
C ILE A 880 -33.08 -18.25 27.15
N GLY A 881 -32.68 -19.49 27.36
CA GLY A 881 -33.01 -20.60 26.49
C GLY A 881 -34.52 -20.86 26.41
N THR A 882 -35.23 -20.82 27.54
CA THR A 882 -36.71 -20.96 27.54
C THR A 882 -37.40 -19.79 26.81
N ILE A 883 -36.86 -18.59 26.94
CA ILE A 883 -37.31 -17.39 26.22
C ILE A 883 -37.09 -17.55 24.69
N LEU A 884 -35.99 -18.17 24.26
CA LEU A 884 -35.67 -18.51 22.88
C LEU A 884 -36.46 -19.71 22.36
N GLY A 885 -37.37 -20.32 23.16
CA GLY A 885 -38.16 -21.48 22.77
C GLY A 885 -37.42 -22.83 22.90
N PHE A 886 -36.25 -22.85 23.58
CA PHE A 886 -35.53 -24.10 23.82
C PHE A 886 -36.02 -24.83 25.08
N VAL A 887 -35.87 -26.16 25.04
CA VAL A 887 -36.02 -27.03 26.22
C VAL A 887 -34.64 -27.54 26.63
N SER A 888 -34.38 -27.66 27.92
CA SER A 888 -33.13 -28.17 28.46
C SER A 888 -32.80 -29.57 27.89
N LEU A 889 -31.62 -29.70 27.29
CA LEU A 889 -31.18 -30.99 26.75
C LEU A 889 -30.78 -31.94 27.87
N PRO A 890 -31.23 -33.18 27.84
CA PRO A 890 -30.77 -34.24 28.78
C PRO A 890 -29.26 -34.49 28.61
N GLY A 891 -28.57 -34.83 29.73
CA GLY A 891 -27.13 -35.09 29.71
C GLY A 891 -26.71 -36.18 28.73
N ALA A 892 -27.61 -37.12 28.41
CA ALA A 892 -27.42 -38.14 27.39
C ALA A 892 -27.13 -37.56 25.97
N TYR A 893 -27.59 -36.33 25.67
CA TYR A 893 -27.31 -35.64 24.40
C TYR A 893 -25.80 -35.49 24.15
N PHE A 894 -25.03 -35.17 25.19
CA PHE A 894 -23.60 -35.03 25.06
C PHE A 894 -22.86 -36.33 24.74
N ALA A 895 -23.44 -37.49 25.12
CA ALA A 895 -22.91 -38.78 24.70
C ALA A 895 -23.01 -39.02 23.19
N TYR A 896 -23.95 -38.36 22.50
CA TYR A 896 -24.02 -38.30 21.05
C TYR A 896 -23.15 -37.19 20.47
N LEU A 897 -23.21 -35.95 21.02
CA LEU A 897 -22.56 -34.79 20.49
C LEU A 897 -21.03 -34.96 20.41
N ILE A 898 -20.40 -35.48 21.46
CA ILE A 898 -18.92 -35.59 21.50
C ILE A 898 -18.39 -36.52 20.39
N PRO A 899 -18.89 -37.77 20.22
CA PRO A 899 -18.49 -38.62 19.08
C PRO A 899 -18.81 -38.01 17.72
N CYS A 900 -19.95 -37.31 17.58
CA CYS A 900 -20.34 -36.61 16.35
C CYS A 900 -19.30 -35.56 15.95
N ILE A 901 -18.88 -34.71 16.88
CA ILE A 901 -17.86 -33.66 16.66
C ILE A 901 -16.49 -34.28 16.37
N ILE A 902 -16.09 -35.35 17.06
CA ILE A 902 -14.83 -36.06 16.77
C ILE A 902 -14.87 -36.61 15.33
N ALA A 903 -15.96 -37.24 14.92
CA ALA A 903 -16.14 -37.75 13.56
C ALA A 903 -16.10 -36.61 12.53
N TYR A 904 -16.74 -35.46 12.82
CA TYR A 904 -16.64 -34.24 12.01
C TYR A 904 -15.17 -33.78 11.81
N MET A 905 -14.40 -33.67 12.90
CA MET A 905 -13.01 -33.27 12.83
C MET A 905 -12.16 -34.24 11.99
N LEU A 906 -12.39 -35.55 12.13
CA LEU A 906 -11.70 -36.58 11.35
C LEU A 906 -12.06 -36.51 9.85
N LEU A 907 -13.34 -36.36 9.53
CA LEU A 907 -13.80 -36.22 8.15
C LEU A 907 -13.28 -34.92 7.51
N ALA A 908 -13.41 -33.81 8.20
CA ALA A 908 -12.90 -32.52 7.74
C ALA A 908 -11.37 -32.58 7.47
N THR A 909 -10.60 -33.24 8.36
CA THR A 909 -9.16 -33.45 8.15
C THR A 909 -8.88 -34.32 6.94
N SER A 910 -9.66 -35.36 6.71
CA SER A 910 -9.50 -36.28 5.57
C SER A 910 -9.83 -35.61 4.24
N ILE A 911 -10.92 -34.86 4.18
CA ILE A 911 -11.32 -34.10 2.98
C ILE A 911 -10.31 -32.96 2.70
N LYS A 912 -9.85 -32.27 3.74
CA LYS A 912 -8.77 -31.27 3.64
C LYS A 912 -7.50 -31.85 3.01
N LYS A 913 -7.04 -33.01 3.48
CA LYS A 913 -5.88 -33.70 2.89
C LYS A 913 -6.12 -34.10 1.43
N ALA A 914 -7.33 -34.56 1.09
CA ALA A 914 -7.71 -34.87 -0.29
C ALA A 914 -7.71 -33.60 -1.16
N TYR A 915 -8.25 -32.50 -0.66
CA TYR A 915 -8.25 -31.21 -1.34
C TYR A 915 -6.82 -30.74 -1.65
N VAL A 916 -5.92 -30.74 -0.64
CA VAL A 916 -4.52 -30.35 -0.80
C VAL A 916 -3.79 -31.25 -1.80
N ARG A 917 -4.08 -32.57 -1.80
CA ARG A 917 -3.52 -33.49 -2.79
C ARG A 917 -3.96 -33.21 -4.23
N HIS A 918 -5.20 -32.72 -4.40
CA HIS A 918 -5.79 -32.49 -5.71
C HIS A 918 -5.43 -31.09 -6.27
N PHE A 919 -5.42 -30.05 -5.43
CA PHE A 919 -5.20 -28.66 -5.84
C PHE A 919 -3.79 -28.12 -5.49
N GLY A 920 -2.99 -28.88 -4.74
CA GLY A 920 -1.63 -28.49 -4.34
C GLY A 920 -1.57 -27.62 -3.07
N GLU A 921 -2.64 -26.90 -2.73
CA GLU A 921 -2.69 -25.96 -1.61
C GLU A 921 -4.08 -25.96 -0.94
N LEU A 922 -4.13 -25.50 0.33
CA LEU A 922 -5.40 -25.33 1.05
C LEU A 922 -5.91 -23.89 0.95
N LEU A 923 -5.01 -22.92 1.23
CA LEU A 923 -5.29 -21.49 1.35
C LEU A 923 -4.80 -20.71 0.14
#